data_9fe8bd4dc3ade2cf50028c7c62f04a0d
#
_entry.id   9fe8bd4dc3ade2cf50028c7c62f04a0d
#
_cell.length_a   1.000
_cell.length_b   1.000
_cell.length_c   1.000
_cell.angle_alpha   90.00
_cell.angle_beta   90.00
_cell.angle_gamma   90.00
#
_symmetry.space_group_name_H-M   'P 1'
#
loop_
_entity.id
_entity.type
_entity.pdbx_description
1 polymer ?
#
loop_
_entity_poly.entity_id
_entity_poly.type
_entity_poly.pdbx_seq_one_letter_code
_entity_poly.pdbx_strand_id
1 'polypeptide(L)'
;GAQKNNSQSKQPTIDRDPCVESIGKDPLFDPTQDPTNPAYQTFVDKVNPWLVNNCAGGNCHGTDEAAFPLSCGKTPEQKRWNYFSASDYVALAPQFSEILTRPLNPAYGGVHHPGGWVLDSTDDAAYKAVLDWATQQGGATNVPKDPGFAMFAKRVQPMFVKRGCVLLGCHSSPVFNDFRPRPPSAGHFGLAATRHNYQETLEQIALESADPNASRLVRKNLPPGPKGPGMRHRGGSLFALGGDPAACDLVAAETGPIDEQPPYCVVVAWIAKERAERMKNAVPLEGIVYVKRAPLAQPEMMQDWETYRPGADLRWIGASMDAAGAVSTSGGDKSLLAGCGLTATSADLRRPMVSWDGKKVAFAARSSANEPYRVFVMNADGSACALEPTINAAPTDTGGAPLPINGELIHNFDPAFAPDGTLVFASSRGNIFKGHLFPGPQRSAADPAKLNANLYVLENGKIRQLTFLSNQELYPAFKSNGQVLMTSEKRAPGFYQLASRRINLDGGDYHPNFGQRAHFGHLQLTETSQLMDHNFVGIASDRGAANLAGALVVINRSIGQDNVSENPDDYAEDPDALDYAKTAFYQRSLSNVDPPANGRVAQTIQGAYRNPTALPNGGILASYAGNVVNLETFSGNFDVVAVDPSTGQRTSLAGLADPNADEIWAVPVFGRYDRGVFRTTPGGDSVFHGVVYPEDDDQPRVDRFQLTIVD
;
A
#
# COMPACT_ATOMS: atom_id res chain seq x y z
N GLY A 1 -19.70 1.09 -34.57
CA GLY A 1 -19.61 -0.29 -34.23
C GLY A 1 -20.66 -0.63 -33.20
N ALA A 2 -21.59 -1.57 -33.50
CA ALA A 2 -22.63 -1.99 -32.60
C ALA A 2 -22.00 -2.60 -31.33
N GLN A 3 -22.30 -2.05 -30.16
CA GLN A 3 -22.06 -2.74 -28.89
C GLN A 3 -22.79 -4.08 -28.96
N LYS A 4 -22.05 -5.17 -28.95
CA LYS A 4 -22.63 -6.47 -28.65
C LYS A 4 -23.21 -6.38 -27.25
N ASN A 5 -24.53 -6.43 -27.13
CA ASN A 5 -25.20 -6.65 -25.86
C ASN A 5 -24.64 -7.96 -25.30
N ASN A 6 -23.80 -7.88 -24.26
CA ASN A 6 -23.50 -9.02 -23.42
C ASN A 6 -24.79 -9.36 -22.66
N SER A 7 -25.70 -10.08 -23.30
CA SER A 7 -26.84 -10.65 -22.62
C SER A 7 -26.31 -11.65 -21.61
N GLN A 8 -26.52 -11.40 -20.33
CA GLN A 8 -26.26 -12.33 -19.27
C GLN A 8 -27.04 -13.63 -19.60
N SER A 9 -26.40 -14.78 -19.55
CA SER A 9 -27.02 -16.08 -19.81
C SER A 9 -27.43 -16.75 -18.51
N LYS A 10 -28.35 -17.69 -18.57
CA LYS A 10 -28.57 -18.63 -17.48
C LYS A 10 -27.24 -19.29 -17.17
N GLN A 11 -26.95 -19.48 -15.88
CA GLN A 11 -25.71 -20.12 -15.47
C GLN A 11 -25.56 -21.46 -16.17
N PRO A 12 -24.49 -21.67 -16.97
CA PRO A 12 -24.25 -22.98 -17.55
C PRO A 12 -24.10 -24.01 -16.42
N THR A 13 -24.38 -25.25 -16.68
CA THR A 13 -24.02 -26.39 -15.82
C THR A 13 -22.49 -26.44 -15.77
N ILE A 14 -21.89 -25.59 -14.97
CA ILE A 14 -20.46 -25.62 -14.70
C ILE A 14 -20.22 -26.78 -13.77
N ASP A 15 -19.27 -27.66 -14.09
CA ASP A 15 -18.70 -28.56 -13.09
C ASP A 15 -18.23 -27.71 -11.93
N ARG A 16 -18.96 -27.77 -10.82
CA ARG A 16 -18.66 -26.98 -9.63
C ARG A 16 -17.64 -27.73 -8.82
N ASP A 17 -16.61 -27.03 -8.42
CA ASP A 17 -15.70 -27.54 -7.41
C ASP A 17 -16.48 -27.83 -6.13
N PRO A 18 -16.06 -28.84 -5.35
CA PRO A 18 -16.68 -29.13 -4.06
C PRO A 18 -16.72 -27.85 -3.18
N CYS A 19 -17.74 -27.75 -2.36
CA CYS A 19 -17.80 -26.69 -1.35
C CYS A 19 -16.65 -26.82 -0.36
N VAL A 20 -16.25 -25.71 0.26
CA VAL A 20 -15.16 -25.65 1.23
C VAL A 20 -15.69 -25.87 2.65
N GLU A 21 -15.01 -26.74 3.40
CA GLU A 21 -15.38 -27.06 4.79
C GLU A 21 -14.96 -25.96 5.78
N SER A 22 -13.98 -25.13 5.42
CA SER A 22 -13.55 -24.00 6.25
C SER A 22 -14.62 -22.90 6.27
N ILE A 23 -14.64 -22.15 7.37
CA ILE A 23 -15.38 -20.91 7.50
C ILE A 23 -14.43 -19.72 7.40
N GLY A 24 -14.92 -18.60 6.92
CA GLY A 24 -14.16 -17.36 6.89
C GLY A 24 -13.96 -16.76 8.29
N LYS A 25 -13.24 -15.65 8.34
CA LYS A 25 -12.97 -14.92 9.59
C LYS A 25 -13.59 -13.53 9.52
N ASP A 26 -14.42 -13.19 10.49
CA ASP A 26 -14.94 -11.84 10.70
C ASP A 26 -14.97 -11.54 12.20
N PRO A 27 -14.45 -10.37 12.64
CA PRO A 27 -14.45 -10.02 14.08
C PRO A 27 -15.83 -9.94 14.73
N LEU A 28 -16.89 -9.81 13.93
CA LEU A 28 -18.27 -9.73 14.42
C LEU A 28 -18.97 -11.09 14.44
N PHE A 29 -18.33 -12.15 13.92
CA PHE A 29 -18.89 -13.48 13.88
C PHE A 29 -18.58 -14.27 15.16
N ASP A 30 -19.63 -14.79 15.81
CA ASP A 30 -19.49 -15.72 16.92
C ASP A 30 -19.82 -17.15 16.46
N PRO A 31 -18.81 -18.03 16.38
CA PRO A 31 -19.02 -19.41 15.95
C PRO A 31 -19.75 -20.29 16.96
N THR A 32 -19.92 -19.83 18.21
CA THR A 32 -20.41 -20.65 19.33
C THR A 32 -21.90 -20.48 19.64
N GLN A 33 -22.48 -19.36 19.24
CA GLN A 33 -23.87 -19.03 19.58
C GLN A 33 -24.78 -19.01 18.37
N ASP A 34 -25.95 -19.63 18.50
CA ASP A 34 -26.97 -19.50 17.46
C ASP A 34 -27.55 -18.08 17.45
N PRO A 35 -27.78 -17.53 16.25
CA PRO A 35 -28.43 -16.23 16.13
C PRO A 35 -29.79 -16.21 16.81
N THR A 36 -30.05 -15.14 17.55
CA THR A 36 -31.34 -14.96 18.27
C THR A 36 -32.50 -14.55 17.35
N ASN A 37 -32.21 -14.19 16.10
CA ASN A 37 -33.22 -13.80 15.14
C ASN A 37 -34.07 -15.01 14.73
N PRO A 38 -35.44 -14.92 14.83
CA PRO A 38 -36.32 -16.02 14.42
C PRO A 38 -36.15 -16.46 12.98
N ALA A 39 -35.68 -15.58 12.09
CA ALA A 39 -35.38 -15.91 10.69
C ALA A 39 -34.25 -16.95 10.54
N TYR A 40 -33.43 -17.17 11.56
CA TYR A 40 -32.32 -18.14 11.49
C TYR A 40 -32.82 -19.55 11.19
N GLN A 41 -33.91 -20.00 11.79
CA GLN A 41 -34.46 -21.34 11.51
C GLN A 41 -34.96 -21.43 10.06
N THR A 42 -35.65 -20.41 9.56
CA THR A 42 -36.06 -20.35 8.14
C THR A 42 -34.87 -20.41 7.19
N PHE A 43 -33.78 -19.74 7.56
CA PHE A 43 -32.52 -19.79 6.79
C PHE A 43 -31.97 -21.23 6.76
N VAL A 44 -31.82 -21.85 7.92
CA VAL A 44 -31.25 -23.22 8.04
C VAL A 44 -32.05 -24.23 7.23
N ASP A 45 -33.38 -24.15 7.25
CA ASP A 45 -34.24 -25.14 6.64
C ASP A 45 -34.46 -24.93 5.15
N LYS A 46 -34.52 -23.68 4.68
CA LYS A 46 -34.93 -23.37 3.30
C LYS A 46 -33.85 -22.69 2.46
N VAL A 47 -33.05 -21.78 3.05
CA VAL A 47 -32.12 -20.95 2.29
C VAL A 47 -30.73 -21.58 2.23
N ASN A 48 -30.19 -22.05 3.38
CA ASN A 48 -28.86 -22.65 3.41
C ASN A 48 -28.69 -23.84 2.45
N PRO A 49 -29.65 -24.81 2.33
CA PRO A 49 -29.51 -25.88 1.33
C PRO A 49 -29.46 -25.37 -0.10
N TRP A 50 -30.24 -24.33 -0.43
CA TRP A 50 -30.22 -23.72 -1.74
C TRP A 50 -28.91 -23.02 -2.04
N LEU A 51 -28.39 -22.24 -1.09
CA LEU A 51 -27.09 -21.55 -1.21
C LEU A 51 -25.94 -22.54 -1.40
N VAL A 52 -25.91 -23.61 -0.60
CA VAL A 52 -24.87 -24.64 -0.69
C VAL A 52 -24.91 -25.31 -2.05
N ASN A 53 -26.09 -25.68 -2.54
CA ASN A 53 -26.25 -26.39 -3.81
C ASN A 53 -25.99 -25.50 -5.04
N ASN A 54 -26.17 -24.19 -4.94
CA ASN A 54 -26.11 -23.30 -6.10
C ASN A 54 -24.97 -22.27 -6.05
N CYS A 55 -24.40 -21.99 -4.89
CA CYS A 55 -23.50 -20.86 -4.71
C CYS A 55 -22.16 -21.23 -4.06
N ALA A 56 -22.11 -22.24 -3.16
CA ALA A 56 -20.95 -22.52 -2.31
C ALA A 56 -19.84 -23.35 -2.98
N GLY A 57 -19.83 -23.50 -4.31
CA GLY A 57 -18.72 -24.17 -5.00
C GLY A 57 -17.38 -23.44 -4.76
N GLY A 58 -16.27 -24.20 -4.67
CA GLY A 58 -14.93 -23.67 -4.42
C GLY A 58 -14.47 -22.68 -5.49
N ASN A 59 -14.96 -22.82 -6.72
CA ASN A 59 -14.73 -21.87 -7.82
C ASN A 59 -15.77 -20.73 -7.91
N CYS A 60 -16.64 -20.58 -6.89
CA CYS A 60 -17.67 -19.54 -6.81
C CYS A 60 -17.57 -18.79 -5.48
N HIS A 61 -18.49 -19.07 -4.53
CA HIS A 61 -18.55 -18.43 -3.23
C HIS A 61 -17.95 -19.26 -2.08
N GLY A 62 -17.33 -20.40 -2.39
CA GLY A 62 -16.71 -21.29 -1.41
C GLY A 62 -15.30 -20.90 -0.99
N THR A 63 -14.75 -19.75 -1.41
CA THR A 63 -13.42 -19.28 -1.02
C THR A 63 -13.51 -18.15 -0.01
N ASP A 64 -12.53 -18.03 0.87
CA ASP A 64 -12.42 -16.93 1.85
C ASP A 64 -12.25 -15.55 1.16
N GLU A 65 -11.76 -15.54 -0.07
CA GLU A 65 -11.57 -14.33 -0.88
C GLU A 65 -12.85 -13.90 -1.62
N ALA A 66 -13.87 -14.75 -1.64
CA ALA A 66 -15.15 -14.38 -2.25
C ALA A 66 -15.78 -13.22 -1.47
N ALA A 67 -16.33 -12.25 -2.18
CA ALA A 67 -17.07 -11.16 -1.56
C ALA A 67 -18.31 -11.63 -0.77
N PHE A 68 -18.73 -12.86 -0.97
CA PHE A 68 -19.83 -13.55 -0.30
C PHE A 68 -19.36 -14.96 0.04
N PRO A 69 -18.52 -15.13 1.08
CA PRO A 69 -17.91 -16.42 1.39
C PRO A 69 -18.93 -17.36 2.06
N LEU A 70 -19.04 -18.56 1.49
CA LEU A 70 -19.93 -19.62 1.95
C LEU A 70 -19.13 -20.90 2.22
N SER A 71 -19.51 -21.61 3.27
CA SER A 71 -19.02 -22.96 3.59
C SER A 71 -19.98 -24.04 3.08
N CYS A 72 -19.60 -25.32 3.25
CA CYS A 72 -20.47 -26.47 2.96
C CYS A 72 -21.79 -26.49 3.75
N GLY A 73 -21.96 -25.68 4.79
CA GLY A 73 -23.22 -25.55 5.53
C GLY A 73 -23.71 -26.84 6.21
N LYS A 74 -22.81 -27.80 6.50
CA LYS A 74 -23.15 -29.11 7.09
C LYS A 74 -23.23 -29.04 8.61
N THR A 75 -22.20 -28.44 9.25
CA THR A 75 -22.12 -28.33 10.69
C THR A 75 -22.92 -27.12 11.22
N PRO A 76 -23.29 -27.08 12.49
CA PRO A 76 -23.93 -25.90 13.07
C PRO A 76 -23.10 -24.62 12.89
N GLU A 77 -21.79 -24.70 13.06
CA GLU A 77 -20.86 -23.58 12.87
C GLU A 77 -20.88 -23.09 11.41
N GLN A 78 -20.82 -23.98 10.44
CA GLN A 78 -20.90 -23.64 9.02
C GLN A 78 -22.25 -23.01 8.65
N LYS A 79 -23.35 -23.47 9.23
CA LYS A 79 -24.69 -22.88 9.02
C LYS A 79 -24.76 -21.47 9.61
N ARG A 80 -24.18 -21.26 10.80
CA ARG A 80 -24.08 -19.92 11.40
C ARG A 80 -23.25 -18.99 10.53
N TRP A 81 -22.12 -19.48 10.02
CA TRP A 81 -21.30 -18.70 9.09
C TRP A 81 -22.06 -18.31 7.83
N ASN A 82 -22.71 -19.25 7.17
CA ASN A 82 -23.48 -18.97 5.95
C ASN A 82 -24.63 -17.99 6.22
N TYR A 83 -25.29 -18.09 7.38
CA TYR A 83 -26.31 -17.13 7.80
C TYR A 83 -25.72 -15.74 8.03
N PHE A 84 -24.60 -15.66 8.74
CA PHE A 84 -23.89 -14.42 8.98
C PHE A 84 -23.52 -13.74 7.64
N SER A 85 -22.87 -14.45 6.76
CA SER A 85 -22.46 -13.95 5.45
C SER A 85 -23.68 -13.53 4.59
N ALA A 86 -24.73 -14.34 4.54
CA ALA A 86 -25.94 -14.06 3.76
C ALA A 86 -26.72 -12.84 4.28
N SER A 87 -26.74 -12.63 5.59
CA SER A 87 -27.43 -11.50 6.23
C SER A 87 -26.93 -10.14 5.74
N ASP A 88 -25.65 -10.04 5.40
CA ASP A 88 -25.04 -8.80 4.92
C ASP A 88 -25.56 -8.38 3.52
N TYR A 89 -26.20 -9.31 2.78
CA TYR A 89 -26.76 -9.09 1.46
C TYR A 89 -28.28 -8.87 1.48
N VAL A 90 -28.88 -8.76 2.67
CA VAL A 90 -30.30 -8.44 2.87
C VAL A 90 -30.46 -6.93 3.01
N ALA A 91 -31.27 -6.32 2.13
CA ALA A 91 -31.62 -4.91 2.19
C ALA A 91 -32.86 -4.68 3.09
N LEU A 92 -33.07 -3.44 3.57
CA LEU A 92 -34.29 -3.04 4.29
C LEU A 92 -35.56 -3.21 3.45
N ALA A 93 -35.45 -3.10 2.11
CA ALA A 93 -36.47 -3.47 1.16
C ALA A 93 -36.13 -4.86 0.60
N PRO A 94 -36.69 -5.96 1.15
CA PRO A 94 -36.18 -7.32 0.93
C PRO A 94 -36.10 -7.74 -0.52
N GLN A 95 -37.06 -7.30 -1.37
CA GLN A 95 -37.07 -7.60 -2.80
C GLN A 95 -35.89 -7.01 -3.57
N PHE A 96 -35.18 -6.02 -3.01
CA PHE A 96 -33.96 -5.41 -3.61
C PHE A 96 -32.67 -5.93 -2.98
N SER A 97 -32.76 -6.97 -2.15
CA SER A 97 -31.61 -7.63 -1.56
C SER A 97 -30.70 -8.21 -2.65
N GLU A 98 -29.40 -7.99 -2.54
CA GLU A 98 -28.43 -8.52 -3.54
C GLU A 98 -28.45 -10.04 -3.63
N ILE A 99 -28.73 -10.72 -2.52
CA ILE A 99 -28.89 -12.18 -2.48
C ILE A 99 -30.06 -12.68 -3.37
N LEU A 100 -31.02 -11.81 -3.68
CA LEU A 100 -32.13 -12.08 -4.61
C LEU A 100 -31.84 -11.54 -6.01
N THR A 101 -31.38 -10.30 -6.11
CA THR A 101 -31.27 -9.62 -7.41
C THR A 101 -30.06 -10.07 -8.22
N ARG A 102 -28.97 -10.51 -7.58
CA ARG A 102 -27.79 -11.03 -8.29
C ARG A 102 -28.05 -12.35 -9.02
N PRO A 103 -28.62 -13.37 -8.38
CA PRO A 103 -28.89 -14.64 -9.04
C PRO A 103 -30.19 -14.67 -9.87
N LEU A 104 -30.94 -13.56 -9.96
CA LEU A 104 -32.20 -13.48 -10.68
C LEU A 104 -31.97 -13.16 -12.16
N ASN A 105 -32.81 -13.79 -13.01
CA ASN A 105 -32.87 -13.50 -14.44
C ASN A 105 -33.14 -12.01 -14.70
N PRO A 106 -32.31 -11.31 -15.52
CA PRO A 106 -32.47 -9.91 -15.84
C PRO A 106 -33.84 -9.49 -16.35
N ALA A 107 -34.56 -10.40 -17.04
CA ALA A 107 -35.91 -10.15 -17.50
C ALA A 107 -36.94 -9.94 -16.37
N TYR A 108 -36.61 -10.35 -15.15
CA TYR A 108 -37.43 -10.21 -13.95
C TYR A 108 -36.83 -9.22 -12.91
N GLY A 109 -35.89 -8.36 -13.34
CA GLY A 109 -35.29 -7.36 -12.48
C GLY A 109 -33.96 -7.78 -11.85
N GLY A 110 -33.36 -8.88 -12.32
CA GLY A 110 -32.02 -9.26 -11.91
C GLY A 110 -30.95 -8.28 -12.38
N VAL A 111 -29.85 -8.21 -11.63
CA VAL A 111 -28.68 -7.39 -11.97
C VAL A 111 -27.51 -8.26 -12.38
N HIS A 112 -26.48 -7.64 -12.98
CA HIS A 112 -25.33 -8.39 -13.46
C HIS A 112 -24.67 -9.22 -12.36
N HIS A 113 -24.42 -10.51 -12.71
CA HIS A 113 -23.70 -11.47 -11.88
C HIS A 113 -22.74 -12.29 -12.76
N PRO A 114 -21.45 -12.36 -12.46
CA PRO A 114 -20.47 -13.08 -13.30
C PRO A 114 -20.81 -14.56 -13.50
N GLY A 115 -21.43 -15.22 -12.50
CA GLY A 115 -21.89 -16.60 -12.57
C GLY A 115 -23.20 -16.80 -13.34
N GLY A 116 -23.79 -15.76 -13.95
CA GLY A 116 -25.10 -15.83 -14.57
C GLY A 116 -26.25 -15.82 -13.54
N TRP A 117 -27.45 -16.25 -13.95
CA TRP A 117 -28.59 -16.39 -13.05
C TRP A 117 -28.97 -17.86 -12.79
N VAL A 118 -29.46 -18.11 -11.59
CA VAL A 118 -29.95 -19.42 -11.14
C VAL A 118 -31.43 -19.38 -10.75
N LEU A 119 -32.02 -18.20 -10.63
CA LEU A 119 -33.46 -17.97 -10.41
C LEU A 119 -34.09 -17.51 -11.72
N ASP A 120 -34.95 -18.32 -12.31
CA ASP A 120 -35.55 -18.06 -13.62
C ASP A 120 -36.57 -16.91 -13.60
N SER A 121 -37.27 -16.74 -12.47
CA SER A 121 -38.25 -15.67 -12.28
C SER A 121 -38.54 -15.41 -10.81
N THR A 122 -39.32 -14.40 -10.51
CA THR A 122 -39.84 -14.11 -9.16
C THR A 122 -40.87 -15.17 -8.68
N ASP A 123 -41.34 -16.00 -9.56
CA ASP A 123 -42.23 -17.14 -9.24
C ASP A 123 -41.49 -18.41 -8.82
N ASP A 124 -40.21 -18.45 -9.00
CA ASP A 124 -39.34 -19.53 -8.55
C ASP A 124 -39.52 -19.81 -7.06
N ALA A 125 -39.64 -21.09 -6.70
CA ALA A 125 -39.84 -21.51 -5.32
C ALA A 125 -38.65 -21.09 -4.41
N ALA A 126 -37.44 -21.15 -4.95
CA ALA A 126 -36.24 -20.71 -4.22
C ALA A 126 -36.22 -19.17 -4.06
N TYR A 127 -36.64 -18.42 -5.08
CA TYR A 127 -36.81 -16.96 -4.94
C TYR A 127 -37.76 -16.60 -3.79
N LYS A 128 -38.94 -17.25 -3.77
CA LYS A 128 -39.96 -17.05 -2.72
C LYS A 128 -39.44 -17.42 -1.34
N ALA A 129 -38.69 -18.52 -1.23
CA ALA A 129 -38.10 -18.94 0.06
C ALA A 129 -37.02 -17.94 0.58
N VAL A 130 -36.19 -17.44 -0.31
CA VAL A 130 -35.16 -16.42 0.05
C VAL A 130 -35.82 -15.09 0.39
N LEU A 131 -36.87 -14.68 -0.36
CA LEU A 131 -37.64 -13.45 -0.09
C LEU A 131 -38.37 -13.53 1.26
N ASP A 132 -38.99 -14.68 1.57
CA ASP A 132 -39.65 -14.94 2.86
C ASP A 132 -38.65 -14.80 4.01
N TRP A 133 -37.50 -15.45 3.89
CA TRP A 133 -36.44 -15.30 4.87
C TRP A 133 -35.94 -13.86 4.99
N ALA A 134 -35.63 -13.19 3.89
CA ALA A 134 -35.14 -11.81 3.90
C ALA A 134 -36.17 -10.83 4.52
N THR A 135 -37.46 -11.11 4.33
CA THR A 135 -38.54 -10.35 4.96
C THR A 135 -38.60 -10.57 6.46
N GLN A 136 -38.49 -11.82 6.91
CA GLN A 136 -38.42 -12.18 8.34
C GLN A 136 -37.14 -11.62 8.99
N GLN A 137 -36.04 -11.59 8.27
CA GLN A 137 -34.77 -11.04 8.71
C GLN A 137 -34.86 -9.54 9.04
N GLY A 138 -35.63 -8.78 8.26
CA GLY A 138 -35.86 -7.35 8.50
C GLY A 138 -34.66 -6.45 8.21
N GLY A 139 -33.74 -6.90 7.39
CA GLY A 139 -32.49 -6.20 7.07
C GLY A 139 -31.26 -6.90 7.68
N ALA A 140 -30.10 -6.30 7.47
CA ALA A 140 -28.84 -6.84 8.01
C ALA A 140 -28.76 -6.69 9.54
N THR A 141 -28.28 -7.73 10.20
CA THR A 141 -28.14 -7.77 11.69
C THR A 141 -26.72 -7.42 12.14
N ASN A 142 -25.74 -7.55 11.25
CA ASN A 142 -24.32 -7.42 11.57
C ASN A 142 -23.80 -5.99 11.38
N VAL A 143 -24.67 -4.98 11.55
CA VAL A 143 -24.28 -3.58 11.35
C VAL A 143 -23.22 -3.19 12.38
N PRO A 144 -22.04 -2.74 11.94
CA PRO A 144 -21.01 -2.27 12.86
C PRO A 144 -21.53 -1.16 13.76
N LYS A 145 -21.21 -1.24 15.05
CA LYS A 145 -21.58 -0.20 16.03
C LYS A 145 -20.62 1.00 16.02
N ASP A 146 -19.70 1.02 15.07
CA ASP A 146 -18.74 2.09 14.87
C ASP A 146 -19.45 3.39 14.45
N PRO A 147 -19.30 4.50 15.19
CA PRO A 147 -19.92 5.77 14.84
C PRO A 147 -19.49 6.32 13.47
N GLY A 148 -18.24 6.06 13.07
CA GLY A 148 -17.71 6.44 11.75
C GLY A 148 -18.41 5.67 10.64
N PHE A 149 -18.63 4.36 10.81
CA PHE A 149 -19.39 3.55 9.87
C PHE A 149 -20.83 4.04 9.73
N ALA A 150 -21.49 4.34 10.85
CA ALA A 150 -22.87 4.86 10.84
C ALA A 150 -22.99 6.20 10.08
N MET A 151 -22.03 7.10 10.29
CA MET A 151 -21.97 8.37 9.57
C MET A 151 -21.67 8.16 8.08
N PHE A 152 -20.73 7.27 7.75
CA PHE A 152 -20.45 6.90 6.37
C PHE A 152 -21.70 6.42 5.64
N ALA A 153 -22.39 5.43 6.20
CA ALA A 153 -23.58 4.84 5.61
C ALA A 153 -24.72 5.87 5.39
N LYS A 154 -24.91 6.80 6.33
CA LYS A 154 -26.02 7.76 6.31
C LYS A 154 -25.68 9.06 5.57
N ARG A 155 -24.43 9.44 5.43
CA ARG A 155 -24.01 10.76 4.94
C ARG A 155 -23.07 10.68 3.75
N VAL A 156 -21.94 9.97 3.90
CA VAL A 156 -20.89 9.96 2.88
C VAL A 156 -21.30 9.12 1.66
N GLN A 157 -21.79 7.89 1.89
CA GLN A 157 -22.19 7.00 0.80
C GLN A 157 -23.35 7.56 -0.06
N PRO A 158 -24.43 8.15 0.51
CA PRO A 158 -25.44 8.84 -0.29
C PRO A 158 -24.91 10.05 -1.06
N MET A 159 -23.95 10.77 -0.51
CA MET A 159 -23.27 11.88 -1.20
C MET A 159 -22.50 11.38 -2.42
N PHE A 160 -21.84 10.22 -2.36
CA PHE A 160 -21.18 9.60 -3.53
C PHE A 160 -22.17 9.33 -4.67
N VAL A 161 -23.38 8.87 -4.37
CA VAL A 161 -24.44 8.69 -5.39
C VAL A 161 -24.81 10.02 -6.02
N LYS A 162 -25.12 11.02 -5.18
CA LYS A 162 -25.55 12.37 -5.65
C LYS A 162 -24.49 13.06 -6.49
N ARG A 163 -23.21 12.88 -6.19
CA ARG A 163 -22.10 13.48 -6.92
C ARG A 163 -21.62 12.63 -8.10
N GLY A 164 -22.26 11.49 -8.36
CA GLY A 164 -21.93 10.62 -9.47
C GLY A 164 -20.65 9.80 -9.30
N CYS A 165 -20.06 9.76 -8.10
CA CYS A 165 -18.83 9.01 -7.86
C CYS A 165 -18.95 7.52 -8.24
N VAL A 166 -20.12 6.91 -8.00
CA VAL A 166 -20.40 5.49 -8.25
C VAL A 166 -21.01 5.21 -9.64
N LEU A 167 -20.94 6.15 -10.58
CA LEU A 167 -21.37 5.94 -11.96
C LEU A 167 -20.44 4.98 -12.70
N LEU A 168 -21.00 4.28 -13.68
CA LEU A 168 -20.29 3.46 -14.65
C LEU A 168 -19.23 4.24 -15.36
N GLY A 169 -18.19 4.26 -15.57
CA GLY A 169 -17.21 5.15 -16.20
C GLY A 169 -16.47 6.06 -15.23
N CYS A 170 -16.91 6.11 -13.95
CA CYS A 170 -16.23 6.83 -12.87
C CYS A 170 -15.53 5.83 -11.93
N HIS A 171 -16.13 5.51 -10.78
CA HIS A 171 -15.51 4.67 -9.77
C HIS A 171 -16.20 3.30 -9.58
N SER A 172 -17.28 3.01 -10.27
CA SER A 172 -17.87 1.68 -10.18
C SER A 172 -17.10 0.64 -11.01
N SER A 173 -17.22 -0.63 -10.63
CA SER A 173 -16.81 -1.73 -11.50
C SER A 173 -17.58 -1.63 -12.84
N PRO A 174 -16.94 -1.74 -14.01
CA PRO A 174 -15.70 -2.41 -14.36
C PRO A 174 -14.49 -1.46 -14.56
N VAL A 175 -14.59 -0.19 -14.16
CA VAL A 175 -13.49 0.76 -14.36
C VAL A 175 -12.29 0.40 -13.49
N PHE A 176 -11.14 0.25 -14.11
CA PHE A 176 -9.91 -0.07 -13.41
C PHE A 176 -9.29 1.19 -12.80
N ASN A 177 -9.48 1.39 -11.50
CA ASN A 177 -8.86 2.47 -10.72
C ASN A 177 -8.68 2.04 -9.25
N ASP A 178 -8.01 2.88 -8.45
CA ASP A 178 -7.67 2.60 -7.05
C ASP A 178 -8.83 2.75 -6.06
N PHE A 179 -9.92 3.35 -6.47
CA PHE A 179 -11.10 3.58 -5.66
C PHE A 179 -12.31 3.02 -6.37
N ARG A 180 -12.81 1.87 -5.95
CA ARG A 180 -13.87 1.11 -6.63
C ARG A 180 -15.03 0.77 -5.72
N PRO A 181 -15.77 1.77 -5.21
CA PRO A 181 -16.97 1.51 -4.44
C PRO A 181 -18.02 0.80 -5.31
N ARG A 182 -18.74 -0.12 -4.71
CA ARG A 182 -19.86 -0.82 -5.34
C ARG A 182 -21.02 0.16 -5.54
N PRO A 183 -21.66 0.15 -6.72
CA PRO A 183 -22.87 0.94 -6.94
C PRO A 183 -24.06 0.34 -6.16
N PRO A 184 -25.11 1.12 -5.93
CA PRO A 184 -26.32 0.60 -5.33
C PRO A 184 -26.99 -0.44 -6.26
N SER A 185 -27.59 -1.48 -5.69
CA SER A 185 -28.46 -2.41 -6.39
C SER A 185 -29.89 -1.92 -6.34
N ALA A 186 -30.49 -1.67 -7.51
CA ALA A 186 -31.83 -1.08 -7.63
C ALA A 186 -32.07 0.17 -6.73
N GLY A 187 -31.03 1.00 -6.55
CA GLY A 187 -31.08 2.19 -5.72
C GLY A 187 -30.80 1.97 -4.22
N HIS A 188 -30.60 0.72 -3.80
CA HIS A 188 -30.36 0.37 -2.39
C HIS A 188 -28.96 -0.20 -2.18
N PHE A 189 -28.34 0.13 -1.05
CA PHE A 189 -27.11 -0.49 -0.59
C PHE A 189 -27.42 -1.55 0.47
N GLY A 190 -26.98 -2.78 0.24
CA GLY A 190 -26.89 -3.79 1.30
C GLY A 190 -25.72 -3.49 2.25
N LEU A 191 -25.68 -4.17 3.39
CA LEU A 191 -24.61 -3.99 4.35
C LEU A 191 -23.26 -4.40 3.77
N ALA A 192 -23.19 -5.47 3.00
CA ALA A 192 -21.96 -5.92 2.34
C ALA A 192 -21.39 -4.85 1.39
N ALA A 193 -22.25 -4.22 0.57
CA ALA A 193 -21.81 -3.12 -0.29
C ALA A 193 -21.36 -1.91 0.53
N THR A 194 -22.07 -1.57 1.61
CA THR A 194 -21.71 -0.47 2.50
C THR A 194 -20.39 -0.72 3.23
N ARG A 195 -20.15 -1.95 3.73
CA ARG A 195 -18.87 -2.33 4.35
C ARG A 195 -17.72 -2.22 3.35
N HIS A 196 -17.88 -2.75 2.15
CA HIS A 196 -16.89 -2.63 1.10
C HIS A 196 -16.59 -1.16 0.78
N ASN A 197 -17.63 -0.36 0.54
CA ASN A 197 -17.49 1.06 0.21
C ASN A 197 -16.82 1.85 1.35
N TYR A 198 -17.12 1.49 2.58
CA TYR A 198 -16.51 2.08 3.76
C TYR A 198 -15.01 1.77 3.83
N GLN A 199 -14.61 0.51 3.64
CA GLN A 199 -13.20 0.13 3.63
C GLN A 199 -12.44 0.78 2.48
N GLU A 200 -12.98 0.74 1.27
CA GLU A 200 -12.41 1.41 0.10
C GLU A 200 -12.23 2.92 0.35
N THR A 201 -13.18 3.55 1.05
CA THR A 201 -13.09 4.98 1.34
C THR A 201 -12.11 5.29 2.46
N LEU A 202 -11.99 4.44 3.47
CA LEU A 202 -10.95 4.54 4.50
C LEU A 202 -9.54 4.49 3.91
N GLU A 203 -9.35 3.72 2.84
CA GLU A 203 -8.09 3.68 2.09
C GLU A 203 -7.71 5.03 1.44
N GLN A 204 -8.69 5.93 1.26
CA GLN A 204 -8.50 7.21 0.57
C GLN A 204 -8.36 8.39 1.53
N ILE A 205 -8.31 8.16 2.84
CA ILE A 205 -8.19 9.23 3.84
C ILE A 205 -6.91 9.09 4.68
N ALA A 206 -6.35 10.23 5.06
CA ALA A 206 -5.15 10.36 5.89
C ALA A 206 -5.57 10.64 7.34
N LEU A 207 -5.74 9.60 8.13
CA LEU A 207 -6.15 9.72 9.55
C LEU A 207 -5.02 10.25 10.43
N GLU A 208 -3.78 10.13 10.00
CA GLU A 208 -2.59 10.60 10.70
C GLU A 208 -2.53 12.13 10.75
N SER A 209 -3.09 12.80 9.76
CA SER A 209 -3.10 14.27 9.68
C SER A 209 -4.30 14.88 10.42
N ALA A 210 -4.05 15.99 11.11
CA ALA A 210 -5.13 16.85 11.60
C ALA A 210 -5.79 17.64 10.45
N ASP A 211 -5.05 17.91 9.37
CA ASP A 211 -5.58 18.53 8.17
C ASP A 211 -6.29 17.49 7.29
N PRO A 212 -7.62 17.56 7.11
CA PRO A 212 -8.35 16.65 6.24
C PRO A 212 -7.95 16.76 4.77
N ASN A 213 -7.35 17.89 4.36
CA ASN A 213 -6.86 18.10 3.01
C ASN A 213 -5.64 17.23 2.65
N ALA A 214 -4.97 16.63 3.63
CA ALA A 214 -3.97 15.60 3.38
C ALA A 214 -4.56 14.32 2.78
N SER A 215 -5.89 14.13 2.90
CA SER A 215 -6.59 12.95 2.40
C SER A 215 -6.75 12.98 0.88
N ARG A 216 -6.44 11.86 0.21
CA ARG A 216 -6.60 11.72 -1.24
C ARG A 216 -8.04 11.97 -1.70
N LEU A 217 -9.03 11.42 -0.98
CA LEU A 217 -10.45 11.64 -1.25
C LEU A 217 -10.78 13.13 -1.32
N VAL A 218 -10.25 13.92 -0.41
CA VAL A 218 -10.47 15.37 -0.33
C VAL A 218 -9.72 16.08 -1.46
N ARG A 219 -8.40 15.84 -1.57
CA ARG A 219 -7.55 16.52 -2.57
C ARG A 219 -7.99 16.30 -4.01
N LYS A 220 -8.45 15.09 -4.36
CA LYS A 220 -9.00 14.79 -5.70
C LYS A 220 -10.25 15.58 -6.05
N ASN A 221 -10.99 16.02 -5.06
CA ASN A 221 -12.26 16.72 -5.24
C ASN A 221 -12.20 18.22 -4.95
N LEU A 222 -11.01 18.75 -4.61
CA LEU A 222 -10.76 20.17 -4.47
C LEU A 222 -10.14 20.76 -5.74
N PRO A 223 -10.31 22.08 -5.98
CA PRO A 223 -9.63 22.75 -7.08
C PRO A 223 -8.11 22.62 -6.96
N PRO A 224 -7.39 22.26 -8.03
CA PRO A 224 -5.93 22.26 -8.03
C PRO A 224 -5.38 23.70 -7.98
N GLY A 225 -4.18 23.85 -7.39
CA GLY A 225 -3.52 25.15 -7.26
C GLY A 225 -3.43 25.91 -8.59
N PRO A 226 -3.40 27.25 -8.63
CA PRO A 226 -3.37 28.19 -7.50
C PRO A 226 -4.74 28.45 -6.86
N LYS A 227 -5.79 27.72 -7.27
CA LYS A 227 -7.18 27.93 -6.81
C LYS A 227 -7.52 27.15 -5.53
N GLY A 228 -6.64 26.24 -5.09
CA GLY A 228 -6.86 25.42 -3.89
C GLY A 228 -5.81 24.32 -3.74
N PRO A 229 -5.85 23.57 -2.63
CA PRO A 229 -4.88 22.53 -2.29
C PRO A 229 -5.13 21.20 -3.03
N GLY A 230 -6.02 21.17 -4.01
CA GLY A 230 -6.43 19.95 -4.71
C GLY A 230 -5.38 19.41 -5.68
N MET A 231 -5.68 18.23 -6.21
CA MET A 231 -4.96 17.64 -7.33
C MET A 231 -5.94 17.36 -8.48
N ARG A 232 -5.42 17.25 -9.69
CA ARG A 232 -6.27 17.02 -10.87
C ARG A 232 -7.09 15.72 -10.74
N HIS A 233 -8.34 15.80 -11.17
CA HIS A 233 -9.30 14.72 -11.15
C HIS A 233 -10.17 14.79 -12.41
N ARG A 234 -10.35 13.68 -13.13
CA ARG A 234 -11.17 13.63 -14.36
C ARG A 234 -12.62 14.02 -14.13
N GLY A 235 -13.18 13.69 -12.95
CA GLY A 235 -14.50 14.10 -12.52
C GLY A 235 -14.63 15.59 -12.17
N GLY A 236 -13.53 16.34 -12.20
CA GLY A 236 -13.48 17.75 -11.79
C GLY A 236 -13.45 17.92 -10.27
N SER A 237 -13.55 19.18 -9.85
CA SER A 237 -13.56 19.56 -8.43
C SER A 237 -15.01 19.52 -7.91
N LEU A 238 -15.39 18.39 -7.33
CA LEU A 238 -16.75 18.13 -6.85
C LEU A 238 -17.07 18.78 -5.49
N PHE A 239 -16.04 19.19 -4.75
CA PHE A 239 -16.15 19.91 -3.48
C PHE A 239 -15.93 21.40 -3.72
N ALA A 240 -16.95 22.11 -4.01
CA ALA A 240 -16.92 23.52 -4.48
C ALA A 240 -16.30 24.54 -3.51
N LEU A 241 -16.03 24.18 -2.27
CA LEU A 241 -15.38 25.03 -1.27
C LEU A 241 -13.86 25.00 -1.47
N GLY A 242 -13.19 26.12 -1.16
CA GLY A 242 -11.76 26.30 -1.38
C GLY A 242 -10.83 25.47 -0.48
N GLY A 243 -11.35 24.45 0.22
CA GLY A 243 -10.56 23.56 1.06
C GLY A 243 -10.23 24.13 2.44
N ASP A 244 -11.00 25.08 2.94
CA ASP A 244 -10.87 25.60 4.30
C ASP A 244 -11.76 24.79 5.28
N PRO A 245 -11.18 23.91 6.12
CA PRO A 245 -11.95 23.14 7.10
C PRO A 245 -12.64 24.03 8.15
N ALA A 246 -12.10 25.22 8.43
CA ALA A 246 -12.67 26.13 9.42
C ALA A 246 -14.00 26.75 8.96
N ALA A 247 -14.29 26.72 7.65
CA ALA A 247 -15.57 27.14 7.09
C ALA A 247 -16.70 26.12 7.29
N CYS A 248 -16.43 24.94 7.87
CA CYS A 248 -17.41 23.87 8.05
C CYS A 248 -18.07 23.89 9.42
N ASP A 249 -19.40 23.87 9.44
CA ASP A 249 -20.16 23.47 10.62
C ASP A 249 -20.24 21.94 10.67
N LEU A 250 -19.36 21.33 11.47
CA LEU A 250 -19.25 19.86 11.58
C LEU A 250 -20.50 19.22 12.18
N VAL A 251 -21.23 19.94 13.06
CA VAL A 251 -22.47 19.43 13.66
C VAL A 251 -23.59 19.40 12.62
N ALA A 252 -23.75 20.47 11.85
CA ALA A 252 -24.71 20.52 10.75
C ALA A 252 -24.34 19.47 9.66
N ALA A 253 -23.08 19.30 9.36
CA ALA A 253 -22.61 18.29 8.41
C ALA A 253 -22.96 16.85 8.85
N GLU A 254 -22.95 16.57 10.15
CA GLU A 254 -23.32 15.26 10.71
C GLU A 254 -24.84 15.06 10.81
N THR A 255 -25.59 16.07 11.25
CA THR A 255 -27.00 15.91 11.69
C THR A 255 -28.02 16.70 10.90
N GLY A 256 -27.62 17.77 10.19
CA GLY A 256 -28.48 18.60 9.39
C GLY A 256 -29.04 17.94 8.13
N PRO A 257 -29.97 18.55 7.41
CA PRO A 257 -30.47 18.02 6.14
C PRO A 257 -29.31 17.79 5.16
N ILE A 258 -29.20 16.58 4.63
CA ILE A 258 -28.05 16.19 3.79
C ILE A 258 -27.92 17.03 2.51
N ASP A 259 -29.06 17.48 1.97
CA ASP A 259 -29.11 18.23 0.72
C ASP A 259 -28.61 19.68 0.87
N GLU A 260 -28.62 20.19 2.10
CA GLU A 260 -28.15 21.52 2.45
C GLU A 260 -26.68 21.56 2.83
N GLN A 261 -26.07 20.39 3.06
CA GLN A 261 -24.69 20.33 3.54
C GLN A 261 -23.68 20.29 2.37
N PRO A 262 -22.64 21.13 2.43
CA PRO A 262 -21.56 21.06 1.47
C PRO A 262 -20.89 19.69 1.52
N PRO A 263 -20.67 19.01 0.37
CA PRO A 263 -20.02 17.70 0.33
C PRO A 263 -18.65 17.67 1.02
N TYR A 264 -17.88 18.73 0.86
CA TYR A 264 -16.60 18.92 1.55
C TYR A 264 -16.76 18.80 3.06
N CYS A 265 -17.71 19.53 3.65
CA CYS A 265 -17.92 19.53 5.10
C CYS A 265 -18.44 18.18 5.63
N VAL A 266 -19.25 17.46 4.85
CA VAL A 266 -19.68 16.11 5.20
C VAL A 266 -18.47 15.15 5.29
N VAL A 267 -17.57 15.22 4.33
CA VAL A 267 -16.36 14.38 4.32
C VAL A 267 -15.40 14.79 5.44
N VAL A 268 -15.20 16.09 5.66
CA VAL A 268 -14.35 16.61 6.75
C VAL A 268 -14.87 16.15 8.12
N ALA A 269 -16.18 16.27 8.36
CA ALA A 269 -16.79 15.83 9.62
C ALA A 269 -16.63 14.31 9.82
N TRP A 270 -16.78 13.53 8.75
CA TRP A 270 -16.57 12.09 8.81
C TRP A 270 -15.09 11.73 9.10
N ILE A 271 -14.13 12.38 8.42
CA ILE A 271 -12.68 12.18 8.69
C ILE A 271 -12.36 12.53 10.15
N ALA A 272 -12.90 13.64 10.67
CA ALA A 272 -12.68 14.03 12.06
C ALA A 272 -13.21 12.97 13.04
N LYS A 273 -14.37 12.38 12.76
CA LYS A 273 -14.96 11.30 13.56
C LYS A 273 -14.12 10.01 13.50
N GLU A 274 -13.71 9.59 12.31
CA GLU A 274 -12.83 8.43 12.12
C GLU A 274 -11.50 8.61 12.85
N ARG A 275 -10.91 9.81 12.71
CA ARG A 275 -9.66 10.14 13.39
C ARG A 275 -9.81 10.10 14.91
N ALA A 276 -10.85 10.68 15.46
CA ALA A 276 -11.10 10.68 16.90
C ALA A 276 -11.25 9.28 17.47
N GLU A 277 -11.80 8.34 16.73
CA GLU A 277 -11.95 6.95 17.16
C GLU A 277 -10.68 6.12 16.94
N ARG A 278 -10.11 6.18 15.75
CA ARG A 278 -9.02 5.27 15.34
C ARG A 278 -7.64 5.75 15.75
N MET A 279 -7.44 7.06 15.91
CA MET A 279 -6.14 7.65 16.26
C MET A 279 -6.07 8.18 17.69
N LYS A 280 -7.07 7.90 18.53
CA LYS A 280 -7.13 8.38 19.92
C LYS A 280 -5.91 8.01 20.78
N ASN A 281 -5.25 6.89 20.47
CA ASN A 281 -4.09 6.38 21.19
C ASN A 281 -2.81 6.43 20.33
N ALA A 282 -2.85 7.05 19.15
CA ALA A 282 -1.69 7.13 18.28
C ALA A 282 -0.67 8.11 18.86
N VAL A 283 0.60 7.76 18.74
CA VAL A 283 1.72 8.65 19.09
C VAL A 283 1.68 9.86 18.14
N PRO A 284 1.57 11.10 18.64
CA PRO A 284 1.67 12.28 17.77
C PRO A 284 3.09 12.41 17.20
N LEU A 285 3.31 13.33 16.27
CA LEU A 285 4.70 13.65 15.87
C LEU A 285 5.46 14.19 17.08
N GLU A 286 6.43 13.43 17.58
CA GLU A 286 7.20 13.78 18.76
C GLU A 286 8.71 13.92 18.53
N GLY A 287 9.19 13.43 17.38
CA GLY A 287 10.61 13.52 17.05
C GLY A 287 10.93 13.14 15.61
N ILE A 288 12.19 13.34 15.27
CA ILE A 288 12.81 12.86 14.03
C ILE A 288 14.07 12.09 14.42
N VAL A 289 14.17 10.85 13.94
CA VAL A 289 15.39 10.04 14.03
C VAL A 289 16.13 10.18 12.70
N TYR A 290 17.43 10.39 12.75
CA TYR A 290 18.27 10.59 11.57
C TYR A 290 19.72 10.14 11.82
N VAL A 291 20.45 9.96 10.74
CA VAL A 291 21.90 9.70 10.80
C VAL A 291 22.66 10.97 10.53
N LYS A 292 23.59 11.29 11.42
CA LYS A 292 24.54 12.41 11.31
C LYS A 292 25.95 11.88 11.11
N ARG A 293 26.62 12.33 10.08
CA ARG A 293 28.02 11.95 9.82
C ARG A 293 28.75 13.03 9.03
N ALA A 294 30.08 13.04 9.09
CA ALA A 294 30.86 13.88 8.18
C ALA A 294 30.54 13.53 6.71
N PRO A 295 30.56 14.52 5.81
CA PRO A 295 30.38 14.28 4.38
C PRO A 295 31.36 13.21 3.87
N LEU A 296 30.87 12.31 3.01
CA LEU A 296 31.69 11.22 2.49
C LEU A 296 32.80 11.75 1.58
N ALA A 297 34.02 11.27 1.80
CA ALA A 297 35.16 11.61 0.96
C ALA A 297 35.05 11.02 -0.47
N GLN A 298 34.29 9.92 -0.62
CA GLN A 298 33.99 9.28 -1.90
C GLN A 298 32.49 9.10 -2.05
N PRO A 299 31.93 9.31 -3.25
CA PRO A 299 30.53 9.09 -3.51
C PRO A 299 30.06 7.67 -3.16
N GLU A 300 28.83 7.54 -2.70
CA GLU A 300 28.19 6.27 -2.41
C GLU A 300 27.21 5.91 -3.53
N MET A 301 27.35 4.71 -4.07
CA MET A 301 26.39 4.13 -5.02
C MET A 301 25.57 3.05 -4.31
N MET A 302 24.42 2.64 -4.89
CA MET A 302 23.56 1.64 -4.29
C MET A 302 24.27 0.34 -3.91
N GLN A 303 25.27 -0.05 -4.71
CA GLN A 303 26.01 -1.29 -4.55
C GLN A 303 27.16 -1.20 -3.53
N ASP A 304 27.46 -0.02 -2.99
CA ASP A 304 28.63 0.23 -2.15
C ASP A 304 28.40 -0.04 -0.65
N TRP A 305 27.32 -0.72 -0.32
CA TRP A 305 26.98 -1.01 1.07
C TRP A 305 27.99 -1.90 1.79
N GLU A 306 28.82 -2.66 1.08
CA GLU A 306 29.92 -3.44 1.69
C GLU A 306 31.05 -2.53 2.20
N THR A 307 31.20 -1.32 1.64
CA THR A 307 32.27 -0.43 2.03
C THR A 307 32.05 0.12 3.45
N TYR A 308 33.02 -0.08 4.36
CA TYR A 308 32.93 0.44 5.72
C TYR A 308 33.18 1.94 5.75
N ARG A 309 32.23 2.67 6.33
CA ARG A 309 32.23 4.16 6.43
C ARG A 309 31.98 4.59 7.87
N PRO A 310 33.00 4.57 8.75
CA PRO A 310 32.85 4.95 10.16
C PRO A 310 32.54 6.43 10.34
N GLY A 311 32.11 6.80 11.55
CA GLY A 311 31.87 8.18 11.93
C GLY A 311 30.42 8.62 11.82
N ALA A 312 29.49 7.67 11.86
CA ALA A 312 28.06 7.94 11.85
C ALA A 312 27.46 7.89 13.26
N ASP A 313 26.58 8.82 13.58
CA ASP A 313 25.81 8.87 14.82
C ASP A 313 24.31 8.79 14.53
N LEU A 314 23.60 7.93 15.22
CA LEU A 314 22.16 7.87 15.18
C LEU A 314 21.59 8.86 16.17
N ARG A 315 20.85 9.84 15.69
CA ARG A 315 20.41 10.97 16.50
C ARG A 315 18.89 11.08 16.52
N TRP A 316 18.40 11.69 17.56
CA TRP A 316 16.99 12.05 17.76
C TRP A 316 16.87 13.52 18.10
N ILE A 317 15.95 14.23 17.46
CA ILE A 317 15.57 15.59 17.79
C ILE A 317 14.06 15.68 18.01
N GLY A 318 13.62 16.43 19.02
CA GLY A 318 12.19 16.65 19.24
C GLY A 318 11.55 17.35 18.06
N ALA A 319 10.37 16.90 17.68
CA ALA A 319 9.58 17.54 16.64
C ALA A 319 8.11 17.55 17.03
N SER A 320 7.38 18.53 16.52
CA SER A 320 5.94 18.66 16.74
C SER A 320 5.26 19.22 15.49
N MET A 321 3.97 19.01 15.41
CA MET A 321 3.12 19.56 14.37
C MET A 321 2.02 20.38 15.05
N ASP A 322 1.85 21.62 14.62
CA ASP A 322 0.76 22.47 15.12
C ASP A 322 -0.60 22.15 14.49
N ALA A 323 -1.64 22.86 14.92
CA ALA A 323 -2.98 22.66 14.40
C ALA A 323 -3.15 23.04 12.91
N ALA A 324 -2.25 23.88 12.38
CA ALA A 324 -2.21 24.24 10.97
C ALA A 324 -1.39 23.28 10.11
N GLY A 325 -0.79 22.25 10.75
CA GLY A 325 0.05 21.26 10.07
C GLY A 325 1.51 21.68 9.90
N ALA A 326 1.93 22.82 10.45
CA ALA A 326 3.34 23.23 10.37
C ALA A 326 4.20 22.37 11.29
N VAL A 327 5.27 21.81 10.71
CA VAL A 327 6.25 20.99 11.44
C VAL A 327 7.37 21.88 11.96
N SER A 328 7.72 21.71 13.23
CA SER A 328 8.83 22.38 13.88
C SER A 328 9.66 21.40 14.70
N THR A 329 10.92 21.71 14.89
CA THR A 329 11.83 20.97 15.76
C THR A 329 12.16 21.77 17.00
N SER A 330 12.34 21.10 18.14
CA SER A 330 12.60 21.73 19.42
C SER A 330 14.00 21.37 19.92
N GLY A 331 14.82 22.37 20.12
CA GLY A 331 16.02 22.28 20.97
C GLY A 331 17.13 21.40 20.46
N GLY A 332 17.90 20.86 21.37
CA GLY A 332 19.08 20.05 21.08
C GLY A 332 18.74 18.60 20.68
N ASP A 333 19.52 18.07 19.80
CA ASP A 333 19.50 16.66 19.43
C ASP A 333 20.31 15.79 20.44
N LYS A 334 20.01 14.51 20.49
CA LYS A 334 20.72 13.52 21.32
C LYS A 334 21.15 12.30 20.52
N SER A 335 22.32 11.73 20.85
CA SER A 335 22.74 10.42 20.32
C SER A 335 21.90 9.30 20.93
N LEU A 336 21.55 8.31 20.10
CA LEU A 336 20.83 7.11 20.51
C LEU A 336 21.74 5.87 20.64
N LEU A 337 23.04 5.98 20.30
CA LEU A 337 23.96 4.83 20.18
C LEU A 337 24.42 4.27 21.53
N ALA A 338 24.46 5.07 22.58
CA ALA A 338 25.04 4.65 23.86
C ALA A 338 24.36 3.39 24.44
N GLY A 339 23.02 3.30 24.33
CA GLY A 339 22.25 2.15 24.76
C GLY A 339 22.47 0.87 23.93
N CYS A 340 23.09 1.00 22.76
CA CYS A 340 23.36 -0.11 21.84
C CYS A 340 24.79 -0.69 21.95
N GLY A 341 25.63 -0.11 22.82
CA GLY A 341 27.04 -0.48 22.90
C GLY A 341 27.86 -0.04 21.68
N LEU A 342 27.38 0.93 20.93
CA LEU A 342 28.02 1.49 19.75
C LEU A 342 28.61 2.87 20.06
N THR A 343 29.68 3.24 19.36
CA THR A 343 30.29 4.56 19.45
C THR A 343 30.27 5.25 18.09
N ALA A 344 29.89 6.52 18.04
CA ALA A 344 29.78 7.27 16.80
C ALA A 344 31.09 7.28 15.98
N THR A 345 32.25 7.29 16.62
CA THR A 345 33.55 7.32 15.92
C THR A 345 33.84 6.08 15.09
N SER A 346 33.30 4.93 15.48
CA SER A 346 33.49 3.66 14.76
C SER A 346 32.21 3.16 14.09
N ALA A 347 31.07 3.67 14.44
CA ALA A 347 29.81 3.20 13.88
C ALA A 347 29.69 3.55 12.38
N ASP A 348 29.32 2.57 11.61
CA ASP A 348 28.83 2.70 10.23
C ASP A 348 27.35 2.29 10.24
N LEU A 349 26.47 3.24 9.97
CA LEU A 349 25.02 3.12 10.18
C LEU A 349 24.27 3.12 8.86
N ARG A 350 23.15 2.39 8.83
CA ARG A 350 22.24 2.40 7.68
C ARG A 350 20.79 2.48 8.13
N ARG A 351 20.05 3.32 7.43
CA ARG A 351 18.59 3.46 7.31
C ARG A 351 17.80 3.14 8.59
N PRO A 352 17.71 4.05 9.54
CA PRO A 352 16.76 3.93 10.62
C PRO A 352 15.33 3.93 10.04
N MET A 353 14.45 3.11 10.60
CA MET A 353 13.03 3.06 10.29
C MET A 353 12.23 3.03 11.58
N VAL A 354 11.15 3.80 11.63
CA VAL A 354 10.22 3.86 12.76
C VAL A 354 9.11 2.84 12.54
N SER A 355 8.71 2.13 13.58
CA SER A 355 7.57 1.21 13.53
C SER A 355 6.27 1.96 13.25
N TRP A 356 5.28 1.24 12.72
CA TRP A 356 4.02 1.85 12.30
C TRP A 356 3.26 2.52 13.45
N ASP A 357 3.41 2.02 14.67
CA ASP A 357 2.84 2.61 15.89
C ASP A 357 3.66 3.77 16.48
N GLY A 358 4.80 4.11 15.89
CA GLY A 358 5.68 5.18 16.36
C GLY A 358 6.54 4.86 17.58
N LYS A 359 6.54 3.60 18.07
CA LYS A 359 7.15 3.27 19.36
C LYS A 359 8.54 2.64 19.28
N LYS A 360 8.93 2.12 18.12
CA LYS A 360 10.23 1.46 17.94
C LYS A 360 10.99 2.03 16.76
N VAL A 361 12.31 1.91 16.83
CA VAL A 361 13.24 2.21 15.73
C VAL A 361 14.06 0.95 15.46
N ALA A 362 14.14 0.55 14.20
CA ALA A 362 15.08 -0.44 13.72
C ALA A 362 16.12 0.23 12.81
N PHE A 363 17.37 -0.19 12.90
CA PHE A 363 18.46 0.31 12.06
C PHE A 363 19.54 -0.77 11.91
N ALA A 364 20.45 -0.58 10.97
CA ALA A 364 21.59 -1.46 10.83
C ALA A 364 22.90 -0.75 11.19
N ALA A 365 23.80 -1.46 11.85
CA ALA A 365 25.10 -0.94 12.25
C ALA A 365 26.18 -2.01 12.23
N ARG A 366 27.42 -1.54 12.06
CA ARG A 366 28.65 -2.29 12.31
C ARG A 366 29.72 -1.35 12.88
N SER A 367 30.74 -1.90 13.56
CA SER A 367 31.78 -1.12 14.23
C SER A 367 33.16 -1.26 13.60
N SER A 368 33.33 -2.16 12.61
CA SER A 368 34.58 -2.34 11.88
C SER A 368 34.35 -2.88 10.47
N ALA A 369 35.35 -2.77 9.63
CA ALA A 369 35.34 -3.34 8.27
C ALA A 369 35.26 -4.89 8.26
N ASN A 370 35.69 -5.53 9.35
CA ASN A 370 35.71 -7.00 9.48
C ASN A 370 34.42 -7.55 10.13
N GLU A 371 33.43 -6.69 10.38
CA GLU A 371 32.15 -7.06 10.93
C GLU A 371 31.02 -6.84 9.91
N PRO A 372 30.01 -7.73 9.89
CA PRO A 372 28.83 -7.50 9.07
C PRO A 372 27.95 -6.40 9.66
N TYR A 373 27.13 -5.78 8.83
CA TYR A 373 25.97 -5.04 9.33
C TYR A 373 25.06 -5.99 10.10
N ARG A 374 24.56 -5.52 11.24
CA ARG A 374 23.60 -6.20 12.10
C ARG A 374 22.39 -5.29 12.34
N VAL A 375 21.22 -5.88 12.40
CA VAL A 375 19.98 -5.14 12.70
C VAL A 375 19.81 -5.00 14.21
N PHE A 376 19.63 -3.76 14.64
CA PHE A 376 19.30 -3.38 16.01
C PHE A 376 17.85 -2.90 16.06
N VAL A 377 17.20 -3.12 17.20
CA VAL A 377 15.87 -2.60 17.51
C VAL A 377 15.91 -1.94 18.89
N MET A 378 15.29 -0.79 19.02
CA MET A 378 15.16 -0.04 20.27
C MET A 378 13.79 0.63 20.37
N ASN A 379 13.44 1.16 21.53
CA ASN A 379 12.31 2.07 21.67
C ASN A 379 12.63 3.42 20.96
N ALA A 380 11.61 4.15 20.57
CA ALA A 380 11.78 5.43 19.85
C ALA A 380 12.57 6.48 20.65
N ASP A 381 12.55 6.41 21.99
CA ASP A 381 13.32 7.27 22.88
C ASP A 381 14.81 6.89 23.02
N GLY A 382 15.23 5.79 22.37
CA GLY A 382 16.58 5.21 22.41
C GLY A 382 16.80 4.19 23.52
N SER A 383 15.82 3.91 24.36
CA SER A 383 15.92 2.90 25.42
C SER A 383 15.79 1.48 24.86
N ALA A 384 16.21 0.49 25.64
CA ALA A 384 16.10 -0.94 25.33
C ALA A 384 16.71 -1.34 23.97
N CYS A 385 17.80 -0.70 23.56
CA CYS A 385 18.50 -1.07 22.33
C CYS A 385 19.11 -2.46 22.44
N ALA A 386 18.82 -3.30 21.47
CA ALA A 386 19.35 -4.65 21.37
C ALA A 386 19.48 -5.12 19.92
N LEU A 387 20.40 -6.07 19.70
CA LEU A 387 20.42 -6.82 18.45
C LEU A 387 19.13 -7.61 18.29
N GLU A 388 18.55 -7.61 17.09
CA GLU A 388 17.47 -8.53 16.78
C GLU A 388 18.07 -9.96 16.69
N PRO A 389 17.71 -10.88 17.59
CA PRO A 389 18.47 -12.12 17.75
C PRO A 389 18.32 -13.08 16.57
N THR A 390 17.14 -13.16 15.96
CA THR A 390 16.86 -14.11 14.87
C THR A 390 17.49 -13.65 13.55
N ILE A 391 17.40 -12.37 13.24
CA ILE A 391 17.99 -11.80 12.02
C ILE A 391 19.51 -11.97 12.03
N ASN A 392 20.13 -11.74 13.20
CA ASN A 392 21.59 -11.73 13.34
C ASN A 392 22.18 -13.10 13.73
N ALA A 393 21.36 -14.14 13.89
CA ALA A 393 21.84 -15.50 14.07
C ALA A 393 22.60 -16.01 12.83
N ALA A 394 23.41 -17.03 13.02
CA ALA A 394 24.04 -17.73 11.90
C ALA A 394 22.98 -18.23 10.91
N PRO A 395 23.14 -17.96 9.60
CA PRO A 395 22.09 -18.26 8.65
C PRO A 395 21.93 -19.76 8.45
N THR A 396 20.66 -20.19 8.39
CA THR A 396 20.26 -21.58 8.14
C THR A 396 19.35 -21.66 6.92
N ASP A 397 19.27 -22.83 6.31
CA ASP A 397 18.26 -23.13 5.31
C ASP A 397 16.86 -23.29 5.96
N THR A 398 15.82 -23.44 5.16
CA THR A 398 14.43 -23.64 5.62
C THR A 398 14.24 -24.96 6.38
N GLY A 399 15.19 -25.88 6.33
CA GLY A 399 15.22 -27.10 7.12
C GLY A 399 16.03 -26.98 8.42
N GLY A 400 16.62 -25.81 8.69
CA GLY A 400 17.44 -25.54 9.88
C GLY A 400 18.91 -25.96 9.77
N ALA A 401 19.38 -26.40 8.60
CA ALA A 401 20.80 -26.72 8.39
C ALA A 401 21.60 -25.42 8.14
N PRO A 402 22.87 -25.34 8.64
CA PRO A 402 23.72 -24.18 8.39
C PRO A 402 23.94 -23.94 6.89
N LEU A 403 23.79 -22.68 6.45
CA LEU A 403 24.10 -22.29 5.08
C LEU A 403 25.62 -22.21 4.86
N PRO A 404 26.11 -22.56 3.66
CA PRO A 404 27.50 -22.32 3.29
C PRO A 404 27.73 -20.82 3.11
N ILE A 405 28.59 -20.22 3.92
CA ILE A 405 28.89 -18.77 3.83
C ILE A 405 30.17 -18.49 3.01
N ASN A 406 30.97 -19.51 2.69
CA ASN A 406 32.16 -19.44 1.84
C ASN A 406 33.19 -18.36 2.27
N GLY A 407 33.26 -18.05 3.56
CA GLY A 407 34.13 -17.01 4.11
C GLY A 407 33.60 -15.59 3.98
N GLU A 408 32.41 -15.41 3.44
CA GLU A 408 31.79 -14.09 3.29
C GLU A 408 31.18 -13.58 4.60
N LEU A 409 31.14 -12.26 4.78
CA LEU A 409 30.39 -11.61 5.84
C LEU A 409 28.89 -11.58 5.45
N ILE A 410 28.04 -12.08 6.32
CA ILE A 410 26.60 -12.04 6.09
C ILE A 410 26.03 -10.75 6.67
N HIS A 411 25.86 -9.76 5.83
CA HIS A 411 25.27 -8.49 6.20
C HIS A 411 23.76 -8.57 6.30
N ASN A 412 23.19 -7.98 7.35
CA ASN A 412 21.75 -7.77 7.55
C ASN A 412 21.51 -6.28 7.75
N PHE A 413 20.77 -5.66 6.86
CA PHE A 413 20.67 -4.20 6.82
C PHE A 413 19.33 -3.72 6.23
N ASP A 414 19.13 -2.41 6.15
CA ASP A 414 17.94 -1.75 5.64
C ASP A 414 16.62 -2.34 6.21
N PRO A 415 16.43 -2.40 7.55
CA PRO A 415 15.21 -2.91 8.14
C PRO A 415 14.01 -2.00 7.86
N ALA A 416 12.81 -2.57 7.74
CA ALA A 416 11.55 -1.84 7.65
C ALA A 416 10.44 -2.58 8.41
N PHE A 417 9.61 -1.85 9.14
CA PHE A 417 8.45 -2.42 9.83
C PHE A 417 7.21 -2.40 8.95
N ALA A 418 6.54 -3.53 8.85
CA ALA A 418 5.19 -3.62 8.32
C ALA A 418 4.16 -2.99 9.29
N PRO A 419 2.95 -2.66 8.83
CA PRO A 419 1.89 -2.17 9.70
C PRO A 419 1.58 -3.05 10.90
N ASP A 420 1.72 -4.38 10.78
CA ASP A 420 1.51 -5.36 11.85
C ASP A 420 2.76 -5.60 12.75
N GLY A 421 3.84 -4.86 12.52
CA GLY A 421 5.10 -5.00 13.25
C GLY A 421 6.06 -6.06 12.72
N THR A 422 5.69 -6.81 11.69
CA THR A 422 6.60 -7.72 10.97
C THR A 422 7.81 -6.95 10.42
N LEU A 423 9.01 -7.51 10.53
CA LEU A 423 10.23 -6.90 9.98
C LEU A 423 10.60 -7.49 8.62
N VAL A 424 10.80 -6.60 7.65
CA VAL A 424 11.50 -6.91 6.39
C VAL A 424 12.88 -6.28 6.45
N PHE A 425 13.88 -6.95 5.89
CA PHE A 425 15.26 -6.45 5.87
C PHE A 425 16.01 -6.96 4.64
N ALA A 426 17.03 -6.25 4.22
CA ALA A 426 17.96 -6.70 3.19
C ALA A 426 19.05 -7.58 3.80
N SER A 427 19.46 -8.62 3.08
CA SER A 427 20.57 -9.47 3.52
C SER A 427 21.35 -10.06 2.35
N SER A 428 22.65 -10.27 2.57
CA SER A 428 23.54 -10.99 1.67
C SER A 428 23.57 -12.51 1.91
N ARG A 429 22.69 -13.05 2.77
CA ARG A 429 22.66 -14.51 3.10
C ARG A 429 22.34 -15.42 1.92
N GLY A 430 21.80 -14.90 0.84
CA GLY A 430 21.48 -15.62 -0.39
C GLY A 430 20.32 -16.61 -0.26
N ASN A 431 20.33 -17.65 -1.09
CA ASN A 431 19.24 -18.62 -1.14
C ASN A 431 19.20 -19.50 0.11
N ILE A 432 18.03 -19.54 0.78
CA ILE A 432 17.81 -20.27 2.03
C ILE A 432 16.92 -21.51 1.88
N PHE A 433 16.43 -21.81 0.67
CA PHE A 433 15.60 -23.00 0.46
C PHE A 433 16.42 -24.27 0.61
N LYS A 434 15.91 -25.20 1.41
CA LYS A 434 16.51 -26.51 1.58
C LYS A 434 16.64 -27.22 0.23
N GLY A 435 17.86 -27.69 -0.08
CA GLY A 435 18.14 -28.37 -1.33
C GLY A 435 18.30 -27.46 -2.56
N HIS A 436 18.35 -26.14 -2.39
CA HIS A 436 18.63 -25.23 -3.49
C HIS A 436 19.99 -25.54 -4.13
N LEU A 437 20.08 -25.47 -5.47
CA LEU A 437 21.33 -25.78 -6.20
C LEU A 437 22.45 -24.79 -5.86
N PHE A 438 22.11 -23.55 -5.53
CA PHE A 438 23.04 -22.47 -5.17
C PHE A 438 22.66 -21.87 -3.82
N PRO A 439 22.85 -22.60 -2.71
CA PRO A 439 22.53 -22.11 -1.38
C PRO A 439 23.56 -21.07 -0.92
N GLY A 440 23.13 -20.19 -0.01
CA GLY A 440 24.01 -19.19 0.61
C GLY A 440 24.27 -17.98 -0.28
N PRO A 441 25.29 -17.15 0.07
CA PRO A 441 25.59 -15.88 -0.61
C PRO A 441 25.82 -16.02 -2.11
N GLN A 442 25.25 -15.09 -2.86
CA GLN A 442 25.41 -15.01 -4.31
C GLN A 442 26.13 -13.71 -4.68
N ARG A 443 26.78 -13.70 -5.82
CA ARG A 443 27.37 -12.49 -6.39
C ARG A 443 26.32 -11.70 -7.16
N SER A 444 26.44 -10.36 -7.11
CA SER A 444 25.62 -9.50 -7.93
C SER A 444 25.88 -9.77 -9.40
N ALA A 445 24.82 -9.95 -10.14
CA ALA A 445 24.92 -10.12 -11.57
C ALA A 445 25.34 -8.82 -12.31
N ALA A 446 25.20 -7.64 -11.67
CA ALA A 446 25.69 -6.36 -12.20
C ALA A 446 27.21 -6.21 -12.01
N ASP A 447 27.72 -6.67 -10.87
CA ASP A 447 29.14 -6.62 -10.52
C ASP A 447 29.52 -7.90 -9.75
N PRO A 448 30.14 -8.87 -10.43
CA PRO A 448 30.54 -10.13 -9.77
C PRO A 448 31.56 -9.97 -8.64
N ALA A 449 32.20 -8.82 -8.52
CA ALA A 449 33.08 -8.52 -7.40
C ALA A 449 32.32 -8.24 -6.10
N LYS A 450 31.01 -7.95 -6.17
CA LYS A 450 30.17 -7.59 -5.04
C LYS A 450 29.14 -8.65 -4.69
N LEU A 451 28.77 -8.74 -3.42
CA LEU A 451 27.70 -9.60 -2.96
C LEU A 451 26.34 -9.07 -3.45
N ASN A 452 25.44 -10.00 -3.77
CA ASN A 452 24.05 -9.69 -3.98
C ASN A 452 23.32 -9.57 -2.64
N ALA A 453 22.29 -8.72 -2.58
CA ALA A 453 21.40 -8.64 -1.44
C ALA A 453 19.94 -8.71 -1.91
N ASN A 454 19.16 -9.52 -1.20
CA ASN A 454 17.73 -9.70 -1.40
C ASN A 454 16.96 -9.33 -0.12
N LEU A 455 15.64 -9.28 -0.21
CA LEU A 455 14.76 -9.02 0.92
C LEU A 455 14.31 -10.32 1.60
N TYR A 456 14.25 -10.27 2.91
CA TYR A 456 13.81 -11.34 3.81
C TYR A 456 12.81 -10.81 4.81
N VAL A 457 11.94 -11.69 5.30
CA VAL A 457 10.90 -11.39 6.29
C VAL A 457 11.20 -12.15 7.57
N LEU A 458 11.21 -11.45 8.71
CA LEU A 458 11.15 -12.08 10.02
C LEU A 458 9.69 -12.21 10.45
N GLU A 459 9.18 -13.42 10.45
CA GLU A 459 7.79 -13.75 10.75
C GLU A 459 7.70 -14.94 11.70
N ASN A 460 6.97 -14.77 12.79
CA ASN A 460 6.79 -15.82 13.81
C ASN A 460 8.13 -16.44 14.31
N GLY A 461 9.16 -15.60 14.46
CA GLY A 461 10.49 -16.04 14.90
C GLY A 461 11.29 -16.84 13.86
N LYS A 462 10.86 -16.84 12.60
CA LYS A 462 11.54 -17.50 11.49
C LYS A 462 11.84 -16.50 10.38
N ILE A 463 12.90 -16.78 9.63
CA ILE A 463 13.26 -15.99 8.45
C ILE A 463 12.75 -16.70 7.20
N ARG A 464 12.06 -15.95 6.36
CA ARG A 464 11.61 -16.36 5.04
C ARG A 464 12.22 -15.44 3.99
N GLN A 465 12.68 -15.99 2.89
CA GLN A 465 13.16 -15.21 1.74
C GLN A 465 11.97 -14.64 0.99
N LEU A 466 12.02 -13.33 0.68
CA LEU A 466 10.95 -12.63 0.00
C LEU A 466 11.25 -12.43 -1.48
N THR A 467 12.51 -12.13 -1.84
CA THR A 467 12.93 -11.88 -3.22
C THR A 467 14.14 -12.75 -3.61
N PHE A 468 14.29 -13.04 -4.91
CA PHE A 468 15.16 -14.12 -5.38
C PHE A 468 16.07 -13.73 -6.56
N LEU A 469 16.04 -12.50 -7.03
CA LEU A 469 16.82 -12.11 -8.19
C LEU A 469 18.30 -11.99 -7.85
N SER A 470 19.17 -12.29 -8.83
CA SER A 470 20.61 -12.01 -8.74
C SER A 470 20.94 -10.52 -8.92
N ASN A 471 19.99 -9.66 -8.71
CA ASN A 471 20.09 -8.21 -8.75
C ASN A 471 19.85 -7.67 -7.36
N GLN A 472 20.46 -6.53 -7.04
CA GLN A 472 20.27 -5.85 -5.76
C GLN A 472 18.80 -5.44 -5.57
N GLU A 473 18.24 -5.73 -4.40
CA GLU A 473 16.90 -5.33 -3.99
C GLU A 473 16.99 -4.75 -2.58
N LEU A 474 16.97 -3.42 -2.49
CA LEU A 474 17.30 -2.67 -1.30
C LEU A 474 16.22 -1.61 -0.98
N TYR A 475 16.39 -0.96 0.14
CA TYR A 475 15.56 0.16 0.58
C TYR A 475 14.08 -0.19 0.72
N PRO A 476 13.74 -1.25 1.47
CA PRO A 476 12.34 -1.59 1.70
C PRO A 476 11.61 -0.46 2.43
N ALA A 477 10.38 -0.21 2.03
CA ALA A 477 9.43 0.66 2.68
C ALA A 477 8.03 0.06 2.54
N PHE A 478 7.09 0.41 3.42
CA PHE A 478 5.76 -0.16 3.38
C PHE A 478 4.72 0.83 2.88
N LYS A 479 3.80 0.32 2.09
CA LYS A 479 2.52 0.97 1.80
C LYS A 479 1.52 0.71 2.92
N SER A 480 0.52 1.57 3.03
CA SER A 480 -0.54 1.44 4.04
C SER A 480 -1.33 0.13 3.96
N ASN A 481 -1.32 -0.55 2.83
CA ASN A 481 -1.94 -1.87 2.64
C ASN A 481 -0.99 -3.05 2.91
N GLY A 482 0.21 -2.80 3.44
CA GLY A 482 1.17 -3.85 3.78
C GLY A 482 2.04 -4.35 2.63
N GLN A 483 1.92 -3.81 1.42
CA GLN A 483 2.87 -4.11 0.34
C GLN A 483 4.23 -3.48 0.59
N VAL A 484 5.28 -4.20 0.27
CA VAL A 484 6.66 -3.72 0.33
C VAL A 484 7.01 -2.99 -0.96
N LEU A 485 7.48 -1.76 -0.85
CA LEU A 485 8.20 -1.04 -1.89
C LEU A 485 9.68 -1.33 -1.75
N MET A 486 10.40 -1.35 -2.86
CA MET A 486 11.87 -1.51 -2.87
C MET A 486 12.48 -0.84 -4.08
N THR A 487 13.78 -0.53 -3.99
CA THR A 487 14.60 -0.22 -5.16
C THR A 487 15.22 -1.50 -5.66
N SER A 488 14.93 -1.84 -6.92
CA SER A 488 15.44 -3.04 -7.59
C SER A 488 16.30 -2.65 -8.77
N GLU A 489 17.43 -3.32 -8.88
CA GLU A 489 18.32 -3.23 -10.02
C GLU A 489 17.73 -4.03 -11.19
N LYS A 490 17.44 -3.35 -12.29
CA LYS A 490 16.99 -3.98 -13.54
C LYS A 490 18.13 -4.02 -14.54
N ARG A 491 18.31 -5.15 -15.18
CA ARG A 491 19.39 -5.40 -16.09
C ARG A 491 18.98 -6.29 -17.25
N ALA A 492 19.45 -5.95 -18.43
CA ALA A 492 19.49 -6.77 -19.63
C ALA A 492 20.70 -6.34 -20.45
N PRO A 493 21.14 -7.09 -21.46
CA PRO A 493 22.18 -6.61 -22.37
C PRO A 493 21.86 -5.21 -22.90
N GLY A 494 22.77 -4.26 -22.67
CA GLY A 494 22.61 -2.86 -23.08
C GLY A 494 21.62 -2.04 -22.22
N PHE A 495 21.04 -2.59 -21.18
CA PHE A 495 20.09 -1.89 -20.33
C PHE A 495 20.43 -2.05 -18.84
N TYR A 496 20.46 -0.92 -18.13
CA TYR A 496 20.61 -0.86 -16.67
C TYR A 496 19.72 0.24 -16.10
N GLN A 497 18.93 -0.09 -15.08
CA GLN A 497 18.05 0.85 -14.41
C GLN A 497 17.89 0.49 -12.94
N LEU A 498 17.91 1.49 -12.06
CA LEU A 498 17.37 1.36 -10.71
C LEU A 498 15.89 1.75 -10.72
N ALA A 499 15.02 0.85 -10.29
CA ALA A 499 13.59 1.03 -10.42
C ALA A 499 12.83 0.73 -9.15
N SER A 500 11.75 1.44 -8.94
CA SER A 500 10.80 1.15 -7.87
C SER A 500 9.98 -0.10 -8.20
N ARG A 501 10.00 -1.07 -7.28
CA ARG A 501 9.18 -2.29 -7.35
C ARG A 501 8.34 -2.46 -6.11
N ARG A 502 7.34 -3.33 -6.21
CA ARG A 502 6.50 -3.74 -5.09
C ARG A 502 6.37 -5.26 -5.03
N ILE A 503 6.12 -5.75 -3.82
CA ILE A 503 5.83 -7.16 -3.56
C ILE A 503 4.92 -7.26 -2.33
N ASN A 504 4.04 -8.25 -2.29
CA ASN A 504 3.29 -8.58 -1.09
C ASN A 504 4.19 -9.34 -0.10
N LEU A 505 3.85 -9.31 1.20
CA LEU A 505 4.62 -10.05 2.21
C LEU A 505 4.61 -11.57 2.01
N ASP A 506 3.63 -12.10 1.31
CA ASP A 506 3.55 -13.52 0.93
C ASP A 506 4.41 -13.89 -0.30
N GLY A 507 4.99 -12.91 -0.98
CA GLY A 507 5.79 -13.08 -2.18
C GLY A 507 5.03 -12.87 -3.49
N GLY A 508 3.71 -12.68 -3.45
CA GLY A 508 2.89 -12.36 -4.61
C GLY A 508 3.04 -10.91 -5.08
N ASP A 509 2.47 -10.60 -6.23
CA ASP A 509 2.45 -9.25 -6.86
C ASP A 509 3.85 -8.60 -7.00
N TYR A 510 4.86 -9.38 -7.37
CA TYR A 510 6.19 -8.84 -7.68
C TYR A 510 6.15 -8.09 -9.01
N HIS A 511 5.85 -6.80 -8.93
CA HIS A 511 5.67 -5.94 -10.10
C HIS A 511 6.42 -4.62 -9.99
N PRO A 512 6.68 -3.93 -11.10
CA PRO A 512 7.06 -2.53 -11.05
C PRO A 512 6.01 -1.72 -10.27
N ASN A 513 6.48 -0.90 -9.34
CA ASN A 513 5.62 0.13 -8.74
C ASN A 513 5.47 1.32 -9.69
N PHE A 514 6.49 1.55 -10.52
CA PHE A 514 6.52 2.62 -11.51
C PHE A 514 7.55 2.32 -12.60
N GLY A 515 7.22 2.59 -13.87
CA GLY A 515 8.14 2.54 -15.00
C GLY A 515 8.60 1.11 -15.34
N GLN A 516 7.81 0.38 -16.14
CA GLN A 516 8.11 -1.03 -16.47
C GLN A 516 9.10 -1.12 -17.59
N ARG A 517 10.02 -0.88 -17.98
CA ARG A 517 10.92 -0.91 -19.15
C ARG A 517 10.88 0.38 -19.93
N ALA A 518 10.15 1.37 -19.43
CA ALA A 518 10.00 2.61 -20.12
C ALA A 518 11.05 3.61 -19.68
N HIS A 519 11.47 4.43 -20.58
CA HIS A 519 12.34 5.57 -20.33
C HIS A 519 11.48 6.72 -19.80
N PHE A 520 11.57 7.02 -18.53
CA PHE A 520 10.81 8.11 -17.89
C PHE A 520 11.62 9.42 -17.76
N GLY A 521 12.61 9.61 -18.63
CA GLY A 521 13.49 10.78 -18.60
C GLY A 521 14.68 10.66 -17.67
N HIS A 522 14.71 9.68 -16.76
CA HIS A 522 15.82 9.32 -15.87
C HIS A 522 16.07 7.80 -15.89
N LEU A 523 17.28 7.39 -15.54
CA LEU A 523 17.64 5.97 -15.45
C LEU A 523 17.48 5.37 -14.07
N GLN A 524 17.29 6.21 -13.05
CA GLN A 524 17.18 5.77 -11.66
C GLN A 524 15.95 6.39 -11.01
N LEU A 525 15.19 5.55 -10.30
CA LEU A 525 14.16 5.95 -9.37
C LEU A 525 14.35 5.13 -8.09
N THR A 526 14.83 5.79 -7.05
CA THR A 526 15.29 5.14 -5.82
C THR A 526 14.50 5.60 -4.60
N GLU A 527 14.57 4.83 -3.53
CA GLU A 527 14.06 5.18 -2.20
C GLU A 527 12.60 5.62 -2.20
N THR A 528 11.74 4.91 -2.96
CA THR A 528 10.33 5.27 -3.01
C THR A 528 9.61 4.98 -1.70
N SER A 529 8.78 5.91 -1.27
CA SER A 529 7.88 5.76 -0.12
C SER A 529 6.48 6.28 -0.44
N GLN A 530 5.48 5.87 0.34
CA GLN A 530 4.10 6.30 0.17
C GLN A 530 3.83 7.56 1.02
N LEU A 531 3.23 8.57 0.41
CA LEU A 531 2.73 9.77 1.08
C LEU A 531 1.36 9.53 1.72
N MET A 532 0.92 10.45 2.58
CA MET A 532 -0.39 10.36 3.27
C MET A 532 -1.57 10.38 2.29
N ASP A 533 -1.44 11.03 1.14
CA ASP A 533 -2.43 11.04 0.06
C ASP A 533 -2.33 9.83 -0.89
N HIS A 534 -1.55 8.81 -0.50
CA HIS A 534 -1.29 7.58 -1.22
C HIS A 534 -0.57 7.73 -2.58
N ASN A 535 -0.11 8.91 -2.93
CA ASN A 535 0.90 9.06 -3.97
C ASN A 535 2.23 8.50 -3.47
N PHE A 536 3.18 8.32 -4.38
CA PHE A 536 4.54 7.92 -4.00
C PHE A 536 5.49 9.10 -4.18
N VAL A 537 6.50 9.14 -3.33
CA VAL A 537 7.64 10.04 -3.46
C VAL A 537 8.90 9.21 -3.70
N GLY A 538 9.83 9.74 -4.45
CA GLY A 538 11.11 9.08 -4.70
C GLY A 538 12.17 10.05 -5.22
N ILE A 539 13.37 9.52 -5.45
CA ILE A 539 14.49 10.28 -6.03
C ILE A 539 14.74 9.80 -7.44
N ALA A 540 14.61 10.71 -8.40
CA ALA A 540 14.89 10.46 -9.82
C ALA A 540 16.25 11.03 -10.20
N SER A 541 17.11 10.21 -10.84
CA SER A 541 18.44 10.62 -11.27
C SER A 541 18.92 9.84 -12.50
N ASP A 542 20.01 10.31 -13.10
CA ASP A 542 20.71 9.57 -14.13
C ASP A 542 21.70 8.56 -13.51
N ARG A 543 22.11 7.58 -14.31
CA ARG A 543 23.15 6.64 -13.94
C ARG A 543 24.45 7.38 -13.60
N GLY A 544 25.07 7.02 -12.49
CA GLY A 544 26.30 7.67 -12.01
C GLY A 544 26.06 8.85 -11.06
N ALA A 545 24.80 9.15 -10.72
CA ALA A 545 24.51 10.15 -9.69
C ALA A 545 25.09 9.73 -8.34
N ALA A 546 25.97 10.57 -7.79
CA ALA A 546 26.65 10.33 -6.53
C ALA A 546 25.66 10.36 -5.36
N ASN A 547 25.92 9.53 -4.35
CA ASN A 547 25.16 9.46 -3.10
C ASN A 547 23.67 9.16 -3.29
N LEU A 548 23.25 8.59 -4.44
CA LEU A 548 21.86 8.39 -4.82
C LEU A 548 21.02 9.67 -4.79
N ALA A 549 21.67 10.81 -4.93
CA ALA A 549 21.04 12.11 -4.92
C ALA A 549 20.39 12.43 -6.28
N GLY A 550 19.37 13.27 -6.28
CA GLY A 550 18.67 13.65 -7.50
C GLY A 550 17.48 14.55 -7.28
N ALA A 551 16.58 14.56 -8.25
CA ALA A 551 15.34 15.30 -8.17
C ALA A 551 14.34 14.61 -7.24
N LEU A 552 13.69 15.38 -6.39
CA LEU A 552 12.56 14.93 -5.59
C LEU A 552 11.32 14.87 -6.49
N VAL A 553 10.76 13.69 -6.68
CA VAL A 553 9.62 13.49 -7.56
C VAL A 553 8.43 12.86 -6.83
N VAL A 554 7.23 13.28 -7.19
CA VAL A 554 5.98 12.66 -6.77
C VAL A 554 5.39 11.88 -7.93
N ILE A 555 4.95 10.67 -7.68
CA ILE A 555 4.30 9.79 -8.64
C ILE A 555 2.81 9.79 -8.33
N ASN A 556 2.00 10.26 -9.27
CA ASN A 556 0.54 10.24 -9.14
C ASN A 556 0.02 8.83 -9.40
N ARG A 557 -0.38 8.16 -8.34
CA ARG A 557 -0.90 6.80 -8.38
C ARG A 557 -2.15 6.61 -9.27
N SER A 558 -2.93 7.66 -9.50
CA SER A 558 -4.17 7.57 -10.30
C SER A 558 -3.92 7.47 -11.80
N ILE A 559 -2.72 7.74 -12.26
CA ILE A 559 -2.38 7.71 -13.68
C ILE A 559 -1.60 6.43 -13.95
N GLY A 560 -1.81 5.82 -15.13
CA GLY A 560 -1.16 4.56 -15.48
C GLY A 560 0.38 4.63 -15.41
N GLN A 561 0.98 3.54 -14.96
CA GLN A 561 2.41 3.45 -14.66
C GLN A 561 3.31 3.34 -15.91
N ASP A 562 2.75 2.91 -17.01
CA ASP A 562 3.50 2.59 -18.23
C ASP A 562 3.22 3.58 -19.37
N ASN A 563 2.55 4.68 -19.07
CA ASN A 563 2.16 5.64 -20.07
C ASN A 563 3.30 6.63 -20.33
N VAL A 564 4.21 6.24 -21.19
CA VAL A 564 5.39 7.01 -21.59
C VAL A 564 5.24 7.44 -23.02
N SER A 565 5.46 8.72 -23.28
CA SER A 565 5.76 9.23 -24.62
C SER A 565 7.05 10.03 -24.61
N GLU A 566 7.86 9.86 -25.65
CA GLU A 566 9.04 10.69 -25.87
C GLU A 566 8.67 12.08 -26.42
N ASN A 567 7.42 12.25 -26.84
CA ASN A 567 6.90 13.51 -27.31
C ASN A 567 6.06 14.20 -26.22
N PRO A 568 6.54 15.33 -25.66
CA PRO A 568 5.78 16.08 -24.65
C PRO A 568 4.41 16.55 -25.15
N ASP A 569 4.25 16.77 -26.45
CA ASP A 569 3.00 17.27 -27.03
C ASP A 569 1.87 16.22 -26.96
N ASP A 570 2.19 14.94 -26.82
CA ASP A 570 1.20 13.87 -26.63
C ASP A 570 0.34 14.05 -25.37
N TYR A 571 0.79 14.89 -24.46
CA TYR A 571 0.09 15.19 -23.19
C TYR A 571 -0.47 16.61 -23.12
N ALA A 572 -0.28 17.42 -24.14
CA ALA A 572 -0.64 18.85 -24.12
C ALA A 572 -2.14 19.08 -23.87
N GLU A 573 -3.00 18.17 -24.35
CA GLU A 573 -4.46 18.25 -24.20
C GLU A 573 -5.00 17.33 -23.09
N ASP A 574 -4.15 16.54 -22.43
CA ASP A 574 -4.60 15.65 -21.35
C ASP A 574 -4.79 16.45 -20.05
N PRO A 575 -6.04 16.61 -19.54
CA PRO A 575 -6.30 17.37 -18.34
C PRO A 575 -5.68 16.72 -17.07
N ASP A 576 -5.33 15.45 -17.15
CA ASP A 576 -4.63 14.73 -16.07
C ASP A 576 -3.11 14.82 -16.21
N ALA A 577 -2.61 15.23 -17.36
CA ALA A 577 -1.20 15.51 -17.52
C ALA A 577 -0.86 16.73 -16.65
N LEU A 578 0.03 16.56 -15.73
CA LEU A 578 0.72 17.67 -15.11
C LEU A 578 1.61 18.31 -16.18
N ASP A 579 2.10 19.50 -15.95
CA ASP A 579 2.91 20.28 -16.90
C ASP A 579 4.30 19.63 -17.16
N TYR A 580 4.32 18.38 -17.57
CA TYR A 580 5.54 17.57 -17.73
C TYR A 580 6.44 18.02 -18.88
N ALA A 581 5.85 18.61 -19.91
CA ALA A 581 6.63 19.22 -20.98
C ALA A 581 7.64 20.24 -20.46
N LYS A 582 7.35 20.86 -19.31
CA LYS A 582 8.23 21.82 -18.64
C LYS A 582 9.25 21.20 -17.69
N THR A 583 9.08 19.92 -17.31
CA THR A 583 9.88 19.28 -16.27
C THR A 583 10.91 18.28 -16.81
N ALA A 584 11.01 18.10 -18.12
CA ALA A 584 11.87 17.11 -18.81
C ALA A 584 11.59 15.64 -18.43
N PHE A 585 10.43 15.33 -17.86
CA PHE A 585 9.96 13.96 -17.69
C PHE A 585 8.99 13.61 -18.81
N TYR A 586 9.14 12.44 -19.38
CA TYR A 586 8.30 11.95 -20.47
C TYR A 586 7.15 11.08 -19.99
N GLN A 587 6.84 11.15 -18.70
CA GLN A 587 5.79 10.33 -18.11
C GLN A 587 4.81 11.16 -17.31
N ARG A 588 3.54 11.16 -17.72
CA ARG A 588 2.51 12.03 -17.17
C ARG A 588 2.12 11.75 -15.70
N SER A 589 2.54 10.62 -15.13
CA SER A 589 2.33 10.30 -13.72
C SER A 589 3.43 10.80 -12.78
N LEU A 590 4.54 11.31 -13.34
CA LEU A 590 5.70 11.77 -12.60
C LEU A 590 5.76 13.30 -12.58
N SER A 591 5.97 13.92 -11.43
CA SER A 591 6.20 15.36 -11.31
C SER A 591 7.39 15.69 -10.41
N ASN A 592 8.17 16.68 -10.84
CA ASN A 592 9.21 17.26 -10.00
C ASN A 592 8.59 18.17 -8.96
N VAL A 593 8.90 17.92 -7.69
CA VAL A 593 8.36 18.69 -6.57
C VAL A 593 9.06 20.05 -6.46
N ASP A 594 10.37 20.07 -6.74
CA ASP A 594 11.20 21.27 -6.66
C ASP A 594 11.99 21.45 -7.97
N PRO A 595 11.50 22.28 -8.90
CA PRO A 595 12.10 22.43 -10.24
C PRO A 595 13.59 22.80 -10.27
N PRO A 596 14.16 23.60 -9.37
CA PRO A 596 15.61 23.88 -9.38
C PRO A 596 16.48 22.65 -9.13
N ALA A 597 15.98 21.69 -8.35
CA ALA A 597 16.70 20.44 -8.11
C ALA A 597 16.41 19.48 -9.27
N ASN A 598 17.44 18.92 -9.89
CA ASN A 598 17.25 17.93 -10.95
C ASN A 598 18.20 16.74 -10.79
N GLY A 599 17.91 15.65 -11.48
CA GLY A 599 18.65 14.40 -11.42
C GLY A 599 19.67 14.20 -12.55
N ARG A 600 19.96 15.21 -13.35
CA ARG A 600 20.84 15.09 -14.52
C ARG A 600 22.31 15.17 -14.13
N VAL A 601 23.09 14.13 -14.42
CA VAL A 601 24.51 14.05 -14.10
C VAL A 601 25.32 15.07 -14.91
N ALA A 602 25.05 15.20 -16.18
CA ALA A 602 25.84 16.03 -17.10
C ALA A 602 25.38 17.50 -17.18
N GLN A 603 24.42 17.90 -16.36
CA GLN A 603 23.89 19.27 -16.37
C GLN A 603 24.24 20.01 -15.09
N THR A 604 24.40 21.33 -15.20
CA THR A 604 24.44 22.20 -14.01
C THR A 604 23.10 22.15 -13.31
N ILE A 605 23.11 21.80 -12.04
CA ILE A 605 21.92 21.69 -11.19
C ILE A 605 22.01 22.67 -10.03
N GLN A 606 20.86 22.94 -9.43
CA GLN A 606 20.76 23.74 -8.20
C GLN A 606 20.10 22.88 -7.13
N GLY A 607 20.92 22.23 -6.32
CA GLY A 607 20.48 21.36 -5.27
C GLY A 607 20.12 19.96 -5.72
N ALA A 608 20.11 19.05 -4.75
CA ALA A 608 19.71 17.67 -4.91
C ALA A 608 19.11 17.13 -3.61
N TYR A 609 18.22 16.16 -3.75
CA TYR A 609 17.56 15.48 -2.64
C TYR A 609 18.00 14.04 -2.50
N ARG A 610 17.80 13.47 -1.30
CA ARG A 610 17.85 12.04 -1.01
C ARG A 610 16.94 11.67 0.16
N ASN A 611 16.69 10.39 0.35
CA ASN A 611 16.00 9.78 1.51
C ASN A 611 14.61 10.40 1.81
N PRO A 612 13.68 10.48 0.86
CA PRO A 612 12.38 11.07 1.13
C PRO A 612 11.48 10.14 1.96
N THR A 613 10.75 10.70 2.90
CA THR A 613 9.74 10.02 3.70
C THR A 613 8.52 10.91 3.96
N ALA A 614 7.38 10.31 4.28
CA ALA A 614 6.14 11.05 4.50
C ALA A 614 6.07 11.70 5.88
N LEU A 615 5.65 12.95 5.95
CA LEU A 615 5.23 13.64 7.16
C LEU A 615 3.72 13.48 7.40
N PRO A 616 3.24 13.50 8.65
CA PRO A 616 1.82 13.33 8.95
C PRO A 616 0.92 14.44 8.39
N ASN A 617 1.46 15.63 8.10
CA ASN A 617 0.71 16.74 7.47
C ASN A 617 0.52 16.59 5.95
N GLY A 618 0.92 15.47 5.35
CA GLY A 618 0.91 15.28 3.90
C GLY A 618 2.15 15.81 3.18
N GLY A 619 3.08 16.44 3.91
CA GLY A 619 4.37 16.88 3.42
C GLY A 619 5.40 15.76 3.28
N ILE A 620 6.59 16.12 2.85
CA ILE A 620 7.74 15.24 2.66
C ILE A 620 8.86 15.70 3.60
N LEU A 621 9.47 14.75 4.32
CA LEU A 621 10.76 14.97 4.99
C LEU A 621 11.84 14.41 4.08
N ALA A 622 12.88 15.18 3.78
CA ALA A 622 13.96 14.74 2.89
C ALA A 622 15.27 15.40 3.28
N SER A 623 16.38 14.78 2.91
CA SER A 623 17.71 15.40 3.00
C SER A 623 17.97 16.19 1.72
N TYR A 624 18.38 17.44 1.83
CA TYR A 624 18.60 18.39 0.73
C TYR A 624 19.96 19.05 0.81
N ALA A 625 20.67 19.08 -0.30
CA ALA A 625 21.92 19.81 -0.44
C ALA A 625 21.77 20.89 -1.51
N GLY A 626 21.78 22.15 -1.09
CA GLY A 626 21.56 23.31 -1.97
C GLY A 626 22.77 23.69 -2.82
N ASN A 627 23.96 23.27 -2.43
CA ASN A 627 25.23 23.62 -3.08
C ASN A 627 25.67 22.65 -4.18
N VAL A 628 24.83 21.70 -4.56
CA VAL A 628 25.13 20.74 -5.63
C VAL A 628 25.08 21.41 -6.99
N VAL A 629 26.15 21.29 -7.73
CA VAL A 629 26.24 21.78 -9.10
C VAL A 629 26.48 20.68 -10.14
N ASN A 630 26.95 19.53 -9.70
CA ASN A 630 27.16 18.36 -10.52
C ASN A 630 26.97 17.09 -9.66
N LEU A 631 26.04 16.22 -10.05
CA LEU A 631 25.74 15.00 -9.31
C LEU A 631 26.82 13.93 -9.39
N GLU A 632 27.61 13.88 -10.46
CA GLU A 632 28.61 12.84 -10.64
C GLU A 632 29.80 13.00 -9.66
N THR A 633 30.17 14.24 -9.34
CA THR A 633 31.33 14.57 -8.52
C THR A 633 30.97 15.07 -7.14
N PHE A 634 29.68 15.10 -6.83
CA PHE A 634 29.20 15.71 -5.60
C PHE A 634 29.55 14.90 -4.35
N SER A 635 30.21 15.55 -3.41
CA SER A 635 30.34 15.14 -2.01
C SER A 635 29.71 16.24 -1.16
N GLY A 636 28.48 16.04 -0.71
CA GLY A 636 27.66 17.11 -0.29
C GLY A 636 27.71 17.53 1.15
N ASN A 637 26.84 18.47 1.49
CA ASN A 637 26.33 18.72 2.81
C ASN A 637 24.81 18.66 2.71
N PHE A 638 24.23 17.61 3.29
CA PHE A 638 22.81 17.38 3.28
C PHE A 638 22.17 17.81 4.59
N ASP A 639 21.20 18.71 4.50
CA ASP A 639 20.38 19.17 5.63
C ASP A 639 18.98 18.55 5.54
N VAL A 640 18.36 18.23 6.67
CA VAL A 640 16.99 17.73 6.68
C VAL A 640 16.00 18.88 6.55
N VAL A 641 15.10 18.77 5.58
CA VAL A 641 14.08 19.78 5.28
C VAL A 641 12.69 19.15 5.21
N ALA A 642 11.66 19.93 5.55
CA ALA A 642 10.28 19.61 5.22
C ALA A 642 9.92 20.27 3.89
N VAL A 643 9.23 19.54 3.00
CA VAL A 643 8.85 20.01 1.66
C VAL A 643 7.36 19.85 1.47
N ASP A 644 6.69 20.89 1.02
CA ASP A 644 5.30 20.83 0.58
C ASP A 644 5.26 20.26 -0.86
N PRO A 645 4.66 19.08 -1.08
CA PRO A 645 4.63 18.46 -2.39
C PRO A 645 3.78 19.21 -3.42
N SER A 646 2.89 20.12 -3.01
CA SER A 646 2.01 20.87 -3.91
C SER A 646 2.65 22.16 -4.41
N THR A 647 3.51 22.78 -3.61
CA THR A 647 4.16 24.05 -3.93
C THR A 647 5.64 23.93 -4.20
N GLY A 648 6.28 22.84 -3.75
CA GLY A 648 7.73 22.67 -3.75
C GLY A 648 8.46 23.52 -2.70
N GLN A 649 7.72 24.21 -1.83
CA GLN A 649 8.32 25.04 -0.78
C GLN A 649 9.05 24.17 0.23
N ARG A 650 10.32 24.53 0.49
CA ARG A 650 11.16 23.95 1.52
C ARG A 650 11.10 24.76 2.79
N THR A 651 11.05 24.06 3.92
CA THR A 651 11.18 24.64 5.26
C THR A 651 12.36 23.97 5.95
N SER A 652 13.35 24.78 6.34
CA SER A 652 14.46 24.32 7.16
C SER A 652 13.98 24.00 8.58
N LEU A 653 14.50 22.92 9.13
CA LEU A 653 14.18 22.48 10.49
C LEU A 653 15.34 22.84 11.43
N ALA A 654 15.04 23.51 12.52
CA ALA A 654 16.06 23.98 13.47
C ALA A 654 16.85 22.79 14.06
N GLY A 655 18.18 22.89 14.07
CA GLY A 655 19.08 21.83 14.56
C GLY A 655 19.34 20.68 13.58
N LEU A 656 18.84 20.78 12.34
CA LEU A 656 19.03 19.80 11.28
C LEU A 656 19.72 20.40 10.03
N ALA A 657 20.67 21.30 10.27
CA ALA A 657 21.45 21.98 9.23
C ALA A 657 22.86 22.29 9.75
N ASP A 658 23.67 21.24 9.94
CA ASP A 658 25.05 21.37 10.38
C ASP A 658 25.98 21.49 9.17
N PRO A 659 26.67 22.64 8.98
CA PRO A 659 27.53 22.84 7.81
C PRO A 659 28.74 21.88 7.73
N ASN A 660 29.04 21.14 8.78
CA ASN A 660 30.16 20.20 8.86
C ASN A 660 29.72 18.72 8.82
N ALA A 661 28.41 18.43 8.70
CA ALA A 661 27.90 17.08 8.72
C ALA A 661 26.72 16.92 7.76
N ASP A 662 26.59 15.73 7.21
CA ASP A 662 25.37 15.32 6.53
C ASP A 662 24.34 14.82 7.55
N GLU A 663 23.11 15.33 7.48
CA GLU A 663 21.94 14.79 8.12
C GLU A 663 21.12 14.01 7.08
N ILE A 664 21.11 12.68 7.21
CA ILE A 664 20.53 11.77 6.21
C ILE A 664 19.63 10.72 6.85
N TRP A 665 18.81 10.07 6.00
CA TRP A 665 17.87 9.02 6.42
C TRP A 665 16.97 9.45 7.58
N ALA A 666 16.48 10.67 7.53
CA ALA A 666 15.59 11.20 8.54
C ALA A 666 14.20 10.55 8.46
N VAL A 667 13.71 10.06 9.58
CA VAL A 667 12.40 9.41 9.69
C VAL A 667 11.61 10.04 10.83
N PRO A 668 10.39 10.53 10.60
CA PRO A 668 9.56 11.11 11.64
C PRO A 668 8.99 10.05 12.57
N VAL A 669 8.98 10.34 13.88
CA VAL A 669 8.44 9.46 14.93
C VAL A 669 7.00 9.84 15.22
N PHE A 670 6.07 9.06 14.70
CA PHE A 670 4.63 9.21 14.94
C PHE A 670 3.89 7.90 14.67
N GLY A 671 2.72 7.74 15.27
CA GLY A 671 1.85 6.59 15.03
C GLY A 671 1.03 6.74 13.76
N ARG A 672 1.04 5.71 12.92
CA ARG A 672 0.23 5.61 11.71
C ARG A 672 -1.00 4.74 11.97
N TYR A 673 -2.04 4.95 11.19
CA TYR A 673 -3.21 4.09 11.24
C TYR A 673 -2.86 2.70 10.70
N ASP A 674 -3.09 1.68 11.52
CA ASP A 674 -2.92 0.27 11.12
C ASP A 674 -4.16 -0.16 10.32
N ARG A 675 -3.93 -0.45 9.04
CA ARG A 675 -4.95 -0.94 8.09
C ARG A 675 -4.87 -2.45 7.90
N GLY A 676 -4.04 -3.10 8.70
CA GLY A 676 -3.72 -4.51 8.53
C GLY A 676 -2.76 -4.76 7.36
N VAL A 677 -2.31 -5.99 7.26
CA VAL A 677 -1.48 -6.47 6.17
C VAL A 677 -2.29 -7.48 5.39
N PHE A 678 -2.48 -7.22 4.10
CA PHE A 678 -3.06 -8.22 3.20
C PHE A 678 -2.08 -9.40 3.10
N ARG A 679 -2.56 -10.57 3.45
CA ARG A 679 -1.85 -11.83 3.28
C ARG A 679 -2.81 -12.78 2.58
N THR A 680 -2.41 -13.29 1.43
CA THR A 680 -3.08 -14.46 0.87
C THR A 680 -2.90 -15.59 1.88
N THR A 681 -4.00 -16.18 2.32
CA THR A 681 -3.92 -17.44 3.03
C THR A 681 -3.85 -18.51 1.95
N PRO A 682 -2.71 -19.20 1.72
CA PRO A 682 -2.70 -20.32 0.81
C PRO A 682 -3.70 -21.32 1.36
N GLY A 683 -4.77 -21.59 0.62
CA GLY A 683 -5.50 -22.81 0.80
C GLY A 683 -4.51 -23.97 0.65
N GLY A 684 -4.72 -25.10 1.34
CA GLY A 684 -3.81 -26.24 1.29
C GLY A 684 -3.49 -26.76 -0.11
N ASP A 685 -4.27 -26.37 -1.12
CA ASP A 685 -4.06 -26.70 -2.53
C ASP A 685 -4.26 -25.44 -3.38
N SER A 686 -3.26 -25.08 -4.17
CA SER A 686 -3.37 -24.04 -5.19
C SER A 686 -3.79 -24.66 -6.51
N VAL A 687 -4.91 -24.22 -7.04
CA VAL A 687 -5.38 -24.61 -8.39
C VAL A 687 -4.94 -23.54 -9.38
N PHE A 688 -4.08 -23.93 -10.32
CA PHE A 688 -3.68 -23.06 -11.42
C PHE A 688 -4.64 -23.27 -12.59
N HIS A 689 -5.43 -22.26 -12.91
CA HIS A 689 -6.21 -22.23 -14.13
C HIS A 689 -5.38 -21.54 -15.22
N GLY A 690 -4.89 -22.33 -16.17
CA GLY A 690 -4.20 -21.82 -17.35
C GLY A 690 -5.01 -22.18 -18.59
N VAL A 691 -5.28 -21.20 -19.45
CA VAL A 691 -5.76 -21.47 -20.81
C VAL A 691 -4.55 -21.39 -21.72
N VAL A 692 -4.15 -22.52 -22.28
CA VAL A 692 -3.11 -22.56 -23.31
C VAL A 692 -3.79 -22.32 -24.64
N TYR A 693 -3.54 -21.16 -25.23
CA TYR A 693 -3.92 -20.90 -26.63
C TYR A 693 -2.77 -21.37 -27.50
N PRO A 694 -2.99 -22.31 -28.46
CA PRO A 694 -1.99 -22.56 -29.48
C PRO A 694 -1.86 -21.28 -30.32
N GLU A 695 -0.65 -20.78 -30.43
CA GLU A 695 -0.36 -19.61 -31.29
C GLU A 695 -0.50 -19.93 -32.78
N ASP A 696 -0.52 -21.22 -33.14
CA ASP A 696 -0.69 -21.72 -34.51
C ASP A 696 -1.49 -23.02 -34.52
N ASP A 697 -2.46 -23.13 -35.40
CA ASP A 697 -3.28 -24.34 -35.57
C ASP A 697 -2.46 -25.56 -36.04
N ASP A 698 -1.23 -25.35 -36.51
CA ASP A 698 -0.33 -26.39 -37.01
C ASP A 698 0.64 -26.93 -35.95
N GLN A 699 0.65 -26.38 -34.73
CA GLN A 699 1.50 -26.89 -33.65
C GLN A 699 0.86 -28.09 -32.94
N PRO A 700 1.64 -29.13 -32.59
CA PRO A 700 1.11 -30.27 -31.85
C PRO A 700 0.55 -29.77 -30.51
N ARG A 701 -0.71 -30.17 -30.20
CA ARG A 701 -1.33 -29.85 -28.92
C ARG A 701 -0.49 -30.41 -27.80
N VAL A 702 -0.17 -29.57 -26.81
CA VAL A 702 0.49 -30.01 -25.60
C VAL A 702 -0.55 -30.76 -24.75
N ASP A 703 -0.56 -32.05 -24.85
CA ASP A 703 -1.52 -32.90 -24.11
C ASP A 703 -1.16 -33.03 -22.62
N ARG A 704 0.07 -32.70 -22.24
CA ARG A 704 0.55 -32.72 -20.85
C ARG A 704 1.63 -31.68 -20.64
N PHE A 705 1.56 -30.94 -19.53
CA PHE A 705 2.68 -30.17 -19.01
C PHE A 705 2.90 -30.56 -17.54
N GLN A 706 4.13 -30.51 -17.10
CA GLN A 706 4.50 -30.71 -15.71
C GLN A 706 4.80 -29.35 -15.10
N LEU A 707 4.03 -28.98 -14.08
CA LEU A 707 4.33 -27.84 -13.22
C LEU A 707 5.10 -28.37 -12.01
N THR A 708 6.32 -27.91 -11.82
CA THR A 708 7.09 -28.16 -10.60
C THR A 708 6.96 -26.94 -9.71
N ILE A 709 6.27 -27.10 -8.60
CA ILE A 709 6.22 -26.09 -7.54
C ILE A 709 7.37 -26.41 -6.59
N VAL A 710 8.24 -25.45 -6.37
CA VAL A 710 9.31 -25.55 -5.38
C VAL A 710 8.85 -24.71 -4.19
N ASP A 711 8.56 -25.39 -3.07
CA ASP A 711 8.25 -24.74 -1.79
C ASP A 711 9.47 -23.99 -1.22
#